data_42644fe050a36b686db809d09f609790
#
_entry.id   42644fe050a36b686db809d09f609790
#
_cell.length_a   1.000
_cell.length_b   1.000
_cell.length_c   1.000
_cell.angle_alpha   90.00
_cell.angle_beta   90.00
_cell.angle_gamma   90.00
#
_symmetry.space_group_name_H-M   'P 1'
#
loop_
_entity.id
_entity.type
_entity.pdbx_description
1 polymer ?
#
loop_
_entity_poly.entity_id
_entity_poly.type
_entity_poly.pdbx_seq_one_letter_code
_entity_poly.pdbx_strand_id
1 'polypeptide(L)'
;MVHNIEHIIHTLFTSSEFFSFIEKLSIDQNTVLDITEDFLEETPINDSDIFTIGEELEILLDNANQIKTQWGSNLIEIPHLLIALGSDLRIGNYVFQEGDLSVEQLEEELKLSPNIIQRKNYIENKKNITDEENILINKSINESDKEELIKESKAIIPSPKSNLKIKTKQKIEDNALSLYGKDLTESAEKGLLDPVIGREDEINNLMRVLSRRSKNNPILIGNPGVGKTSIAKLLAQLIVEKKVPDSLKNLKIISLDLGALVSGTKFRGQLEERLSLILNEIKDSNQGIILFIDEIHTIINSNRSTTDISNILKPLLTEGDLRCIGTTTPEKFRESIEKDQALNNCFQKILVNEPSVELSAKILQGIKKKYEIHHGIRITEEAINCSARLADRYISDKCLPDKAIDLIDEAAAQLKIESNIKPQIIIDEERNIDSIEIKLQNLFPENIVDREKLLESKELSIKKLNDITNDWNKEREKMEQLTFLLREEYRLILKIEELSIHSEDMDDFDNLNNLEEELNKVECEIENIEISFQKTQRYRKFIFKYQVEPDDIADVISKITGIPIAKVVSNERKKLVNLELEISEKVIGQGKAIEAVSSAIRRARVGMKNPKRPIGSFLFMGPTGVGKTELAKSLASSLFDEEEALLRLDMSEYMEKNAVARLLGAPPGYVGYEEGGQLTEAVRRKPYSVILLDEIEKAHSEVFNVLLQVLDEGRLTDSQGRTVDFKNTVIIMTSNLAGKIILQDSKNISSNKENLELRKKNLQESINKSLSSIFRPEFLNRIDEIVKFNPLSIDQLQKIILLQIEDLKKLLLEQGIKIFIEKKVIQKIANDSYEPEYGARPLGRELRRQIENPLASKLLEDNFKNKKNISVKISPSKKDEILFKPS
;
A
#
# COMPACT_ATOMS: atom_id res chain seq x y z
N MET A 1 0.05 7.87 16.73
CA MET A 1 0.34 8.98 17.68
C MET A 1 0.84 10.16 16.90
N VAL A 2 0.17 11.28 16.94
CA VAL A 2 0.72 12.54 16.41
C VAL A 2 1.66 13.05 17.49
N HIS A 3 2.95 13.16 17.21
CA HIS A 3 3.90 13.76 18.12
C HIS A 3 3.88 15.27 17.92
N ASN A 4 3.34 15.97 18.89
CA ASN A 4 3.30 17.42 18.97
C ASN A 4 4.47 17.97 19.83
N ILE A 5 4.56 19.28 19.92
CA ILE A 5 5.60 20.00 20.67
C ILE A 5 5.60 19.60 22.15
N GLU A 6 4.42 19.39 22.74
CA GLU A 6 4.21 18.99 24.14
C GLU A 6 4.93 17.68 24.48
N HIS A 7 4.83 16.69 23.58
CA HIS A 7 5.52 15.41 23.76
C HIS A 7 7.04 15.56 23.78
N ILE A 8 7.58 16.49 22.98
CA ILE A 8 9.01 16.74 22.96
C ILE A 8 9.46 17.41 24.26
N ILE A 9 8.72 18.43 24.72
CA ILE A 9 9.03 19.12 25.98
C ILE A 9 9.00 18.11 27.13
N HIS A 10 7.92 17.34 27.26
CA HIS A 10 7.80 16.32 28.30
C HIS A 10 8.93 15.28 28.25
N THR A 11 9.27 14.79 27.05
CA THR A 11 10.35 13.80 26.88
C THR A 11 11.72 14.37 27.20
N LEU A 12 12.00 15.62 26.84
CA LEU A 12 13.26 16.28 27.16
C LEU A 12 13.40 16.49 28.68
N PHE A 13 12.35 16.97 29.34
CA PHE A 13 12.40 17.27 30.79
C PHE A 13 12.26 16.02 31.68
N THR A 14 11.86 14.87 31.16
CA THR A 14 11.90 13.56 31.84
C THR A 14 13.18 12.77 31.57
N SER A 15 14.02 13.18 30.63
CA SER A 15 15.24 12.47 30.23
C SER A 15 16.36 12.64 31.29
N SER A 16 16.92 11.50 31.73
CA SER A 16 18.04 11.51 32.71
C SER A 16 19.32 12.17 32.19
N GLU A 17 19.53 12.21 30.88
CA GLU A 17 20.68 12.87 30.25
C GLU A 17 20.57 14.40 30.32
N PHE A 18 19.36 14.91 30.33
CA PHE A 18 19.05 16.34 30.39
C PHE A 18 19.03 16.87 31.81
N PHE A 19 18.85 16.01 32.79
CA PHE A 19 18.76 16.40 34.21
C PHE A 19 19.98 17.22 34.72
N SER A 20 21.19 16.80 34.35
CA SER A 20 22.42 17.49 34.72
C SER A 20 22.57 18.88 34.07
N PHE A 21 21.77 19.18 33.09
CA PHE A 21 21.73 20.43 32.36
C PHE A 21 20.70 21.39 32.95
N ILE A 22 19.51 20.87 33.29
CA ILE A 22 18.39 21.59 33.94
C ILE A 22 18.87 22.17 35.28
N GLU A 23 19.63 21.39 36.05
CA GLU A 23 20.14 21.80 37.38
C GLU A 23 21.04 23.05 37.31
N LYS A 24 21.68 23.30 36.17
CA LYS A 24 22.53 24.49 35.95
C LYS A 24 21.74 25.73 35.52
N LEU A 25 20.53 25.53 34.95
CA LEU A 25 19.71 26.58 34.37
C LEU A 25 18.71 27.20 35.36
N SER A 26 18.70 26.74 36.64
CA SER A 26 17.78 27.21 37.70
C SER A 26 16.29 27.15 37.34
N ILE A 27 15.88 26.17 36.49
CA ILE A 27 14.51 25.96 36.03
C ILE A 27 13.73 25.16 37.06
N ASP A 28 12.51 25.55 37.35
CA ASP A 28 11.58 24.69 38.09
C ASP A 28 10.98 23.61 37.18
N GLN A 29 11.65 22.44 37.19
CA GLN A 29 11.28 21.28 36.38
C GLN A 29 9.86 20.81 36.67
N ASN A 30 9.42 20.86 37.92
CA ASN A 30 8.09 20.38 38.29
C ASN A 30 7.00 21.24 37.65
N THR A 31 7.17 22.56 37.66
CA THR A 31 6.23 23.49 37.00
C THR A 31 6.16 23.25 35.49
N VAL A 32 7.29 23.00 34.83
CA VAL A 32 7.31 22.70 33.41
C VAL A 32 6.63 21.38 33.10
N LEU A 33 6.84 20.35 33.92
CA LEU A 33 6.18 19.03 33.71
C LEU A 33 4.69 19.11 34.01
N ASP A 34 4.24 19.75 35.07
CA ASP A 34 2.83 19.90 35.41
C ASP A 34 2.06 20.62 34.29
N ILE A 35 2.61 21.71 33.75
CA ILE A 35 2.00 22.43 32.62
C ILE A 35 1.95 21.55 31.35
N THR A 36 3.01 20.80 31.05
CA THR A 36 3.02 19.94 29.86
C THR A 36 2.11 18.74 30.01
N GLU A 37 1.89 18.20 31.20
CA GLU A 37 0.93 17.14 31.46
C GLU A 37 -0.51 17.62 31.28
N ASP A 38 -0.85 18.84 31.75
CA ASP A 38 -2.16 19.45 31.52
C ASP A 38 -2.47 19.60 30.03
N PHE A 39 -1.52 20.05 29.21
CA PHE A 39 -1.68 20.13 27.76
C PHE A 39 -1.80 18.75 27.09
N LEU A 40 -1.11 17.73 27.59
CA LEU A 40 -1.20 16.36 27.07
C LEU A 40 -2.54 15.70 27.39
N GLU A 41 -3.18 16.03 28.53
CA GLU A 41 -4.51 15.53 28.87
C GLU A 41 -5.61 16.12 27.98
N GLU A 42 -5.45 17.35 27.49
CA GLU A 42 -6.39 18.00 26.57
C GLU A 42 -6.28 17.50 25.12
N THR A 43 -5.19 16.81 24.75
CA THR A 43 -5.01 16.32 23.38
C THR A 43 -5.68 14.95 23.16
N PRO A 44 -6.56 14.78 22.15
CA PRO A 44 -7.23 13.52 21.92
C PRO A 44 -6.22 12.42 21.55
N ILE A 45 -6.26 11.31 22.29
CA ILE A 45 -5.45 10.12 22.01
C ILE A 45 -6.00 9.46 20.75
N ASN A 46 -5.30 9.57 19.63
CA ASN A 46 -5.60 8.81 18.44
C ASN A 46 -4.90 7.44 18.51
N ASP A 47 -5.70 6.38 18.57
CA ASP A 47 -5.28 4.96 18.63
C ASP A 47 -4.77 4.41 17.27
N SER A 48 -4.13 5.21 16.43
CA SER A 48 -3.54 4.70 15.20
C SER A 48 -2.05 4.42 15.38
N ASP A 49 -1.61 3.22 14.98
CA ASP A 49 -0.20 2.77 15.01
C ASP A 49 0.71 3.51 14.00
N ILE A 50 0.22 4.57 13.37
CA ILE A 50 0.98 5.37 12.40
C ILE A 50 1.54 6.60 13.11
N PHE A 51 2.87 6.67 13.18
CA PHE A 51 3.57 7.87 13.63
C PHE A 51 3.49 8.95 12.56
N THR A 52 2.68 9.97 12.77
CA THR A 52 2.63 11.17 11.93
C THR A 52 3.25 12.33 12.70
N ILE A 53 4.14 13.05 12.02
CA ILE A 53 4.74 14.30 12.55
C ILE A 53 3.70 15.40 12.25
N GLY A 54 3.29 16.16 13.29
CA GLY A 54 2.40 17.30 13.13
C GLY A 54 3.11 18.47 12.42
N GLU A 55 2.36 19.32 11.70
CA GLU A 55 2.91 20.50 11.03
C GLU A 55 3.71 21.41 11.98
N GLU A 56 3.31 21.49 13.23
CA GLU A 56 3.97 22.30 14.27
C GLU A 56 5.36 21.78 14.61
N LEU A 57 5.51 20.45 14.60
CA LEU A 57 6.81 19.81 14.84
C LEU A 57 7.75 19.98 13.65
N GLU A 58 7.25 19.99 12.42
CA GLU A 58 8.05 20.32 11.23
C GLU A 58 8.61 21.74 11.32
N ILE A 59 7.78 22.73 11.70
CA ILE A 59 8.20 24.12 11.88
C ILE A 59 9.27 24.22 12.97
N LEU A 60 9.11 23.50 14.09
CA LEU A 60 10.10 23.47 15.17
C LEU A 60 11.44 22.90 14.69
N LEU A 61 11.42 21.80 13.94
CA LEU A 61 12.62 21.17 13.40
C LEU A 61 13.32 22.06 12.37
N ASP A 62 12.58 22.79 11.57
CA ASP A 62 13.12 23.76 10.62
C ASP A 62 13.81 24.94 11.34
N ASN A 63 13.21 25.46 12.42
CA ASN A 63 13.80 26.48 13.25
C ASN A 63 15.09 25.96 13.93
N ALA A 64 15.06 24.74 14.47
CA ALA A 64 16.24 24.11 15.04
C ALA A 64 17.36 23.91 14.00
N ASN A 65 17.02 23.60 12.76
CA ASN A 65 17.97 23.49 11.65
C ASN A 65 18.58 24.84 11.25
N GLN A 66 17.81 25.92 11.33
CA GLN A 66 18.34 27.28 11.13
C GLN A 66 19.34 27.65 12.24
N ILE A 67 19.01 27.39 13.51
CA ILE A 67 19.90 27.64 14.65
C ILE A 67 21.18 26.80 14.53
N LYS A 68 21.04 25.52 14.18
CA LYS A 68 22.18 24.63 13.88
C LYS A 68 23.12 25.24 12.84
N THR A 69 22.57 25.80 11.77
CA THR A 69 23.34 26.40 10.67
C THR A 69 24.04 27.67 11.13
N GLN A 70 23.38 28.49 11.95
CA GLN A 70 23.98 29.70 12.54
C GLN A 70 25.15 29.35 13.48
N TRP A 71 25.06 28.25 14.21
CA TRP A 71 26.09 27.79 15.12
C TRP A 71 27.21 26.98 14.48
N GLY A 72 27.05 26.62 13.17
CA GLY A 72 28.05 25.87 12.42
C GLY A 72 28.12 24.39 12.80
N SER A 73 27.07 23.84 13.39
CA SER A 73 26.99 22.41 13.75
C SER A 73 26.55 21.55 12.56
N ASN A 74 26.99 20.28 12.48
CA ASN A 74 26.64 19.37 11.40
C ASN A 74 25.32 18.62 11.63
N LEU A 75 24.92 18.42 12.89
CA LEU A 75 23.70 17.71 13.31
C LEU A 75 22.84 18.60 14.20
N ILE A 76 21.53 18.38 14.21
CA ILE A 76 20.62 18.99 15.19
C ILE A 76 20.87 18.26 16.51
N GLU A 77 21.24 19.00 17.53
CA GLU A 77 21.48 18.52 18.90
C GLU A 77 20.47 19.16 19.85
N ILE A 78 20.32 18.62 21.07
CA ILE A 78 19.38 19.10 22.10
C ILE A 78 19.43 20.63 22.31
N PRO A 79 20.58 21.31 22.32
CA PRO A 79 20.64 22.77 22.45
C PRO A 79 19.91 23.52 21.34
N HIS A 80 19.98 23.04 20.11
CA HIS A 80 19.30 23.65 18.96
C HIS A 80 17.78 23.50 19.07
N LEU A 81 17.30 22.36 19.59
CA LEU A 81 15.88 22.10 19.84
C LEU A 81 15.34 22.97 20.98
N LEU A 82 16.11 23.15 22.06
CA LEU A 82 15.69 23.98 23.21
C LEU A 82 15.50 25.45 22.83
N ILE A 83 16.39 26.01 22.03
CA ILE A 83 16.26 27.41 21.60
C ILE A 83 15.10 27.53 20.63
N ALA A 84 14.92 26.54 19.76
CA ALA A 84 13.78 26.52 18.86
C ALA A 84 12.45 26.42 19.60
N LEU A 85 12.39 25.60 20.69
CA LEU A 85 11.24 25.50 21.59
C LEU A 85 10.95 26.81 22.31
N GLY A 86 11.98 27.46 22.89
CA GLY A 86 11.80 28.75 23.54
C GLY A 86 11.38 29.87 22.61
N SER A 87 11.60 29.71 21.31
CA SER A 87 11.17 30.65 20.26
C SER A 87 9.77 30.35 19.71
N ASP A 88 9.16 29.23 20.10
CA ASP A 88 7.80 28.88 19.69
C ASP A 88 6.76 29.73 20.45
N LEU A 89 5.96 30.49 19.72
CA LEU A 89 5.04 31.50 20.28
C LEU A 89 3.78 30.94 20.95
N ARG A 90 3.51 29.65 20.78
CA ARG A 90 2.29 29.02 21.32
C ARG A 90 2.50 28.40 22.69
N ILE A 91 3.29 27.35 22.76
CA ILE A 91 3.44 26.52 23.95
C ILE A 91 4.84 26.65 24.52
N GLY A 92 5.88 26.57 23.67
CA GLY A 92 7.25 26.59 24.12
C GLY A 92 7.63 27.84 24.89
N ASN A 93 7.30 29.00 24.36
CA ASN A 93 7.57 30.29 25.01
C ASN A 93 6.77 30.45 26.31
N TYR A 94 5.53 30.00 26.36
CA TYR A 94 4.69 30.04 27.55
C TYR A 94 5.26 29.14 28.65
N VAL A 95 5.61 27.90 28.34
CA VAL A 95 6.18 26.94 29.29
C VAL A 95 7.51 27.42 29.85
N PHE A 96 8.36 28.05 29.02
CA PHE A 96 9.63 28.59 29.48
C PHE A 96 9.50 29.87 30.32
N GLN A 97 8.52 30.73 30.02
CA GLN A 97 8.25 31.94 30.84
C GLN A 97 7.69 31.59 32.22
N GLU A 98 6.80 30.62 32.31
CA GLU A 98 6.28 30.13 33.61
C GLU A 98 7.35 29.37 34.41
N GLY A 99 8.34 28.77 33.71
CA GLY A 99 9.50 28.15 34.32
C GLY A 99 10.68 29.12 34.68
N ASP A 100 10.45 30.43 34.62
CA ASP A 100 11.46 31.50 34.89
C ASP A 100 12.68 31.49 33.95
N LEU A 101 12.53 31.01 32.70
CA LEU A 101 13.62 30.93 31.74
C LEU A 101 13.43 31.89 30.56
N SER A 102 14.39 32.79 30.34
CA SER A 102 14.43 33.60 29.11
C SER A 102 15.23 32.90 28.00
N VAL A 103 14.77 33.02 26.76
CA VAL A 103 15.46 32.43 25.58
C VAL A 103 16.87 32.98 25.41
N GLU A 104 17.09 34.25 25.78
CA GLU A 104 18.39 34.92 25.70
C GLU A 104 19.40 34.35 26.70
N GLN A 105 18.95 34.07 27.92
CA GLN A 105 19.79 33.43 28.95
C GLN A 105 20.14 32.00 28.58
N LEU A 106 19.16 31.28 28.01
CA LEU A 106 19.34 29.92 27.51
C LEU A 106 20.38 29.90 26.37
N GLU A 107 20.34 30.86 25.47
CA GLU A 107 21.25 30.95 24.31
C GLU A 107 22.69 31.27 24.75
N GLU A 108 22.89 32.12 25.76
CA GLU A 108 24.20 32.41 26.33
C GLU A 108 24.80 31.21 27.07
N GLU A 109 24.03 30.53 27.91
CA GLU A 109 24.49 29.36 28.69
C GLU A 109 24.79 28.16 27.78
N LEU A 110 23.99 27.94 26.73
CA LEU A 110 24.19 26.85 25.79
C LEU A 110 25.39 27.07 24.87
N LYS A 111 25.68 28.31 24.47
CA LYS A 111 26.90 28.66 23.70
C LYS A 111 28.18 28.48 24.51
N LEU A 112 28.10 28.62 25.81
CA LEU A 112 29.24 28.47 26.77
C LEU A 112 29.45 27.01 27.22
N SER A 113 28.63 26.08 26.82
CA SER A 113 28.69 24.67 27.21
C SER A 113 30.00 24.00 26.73
N PRO A 114 30.76 23.31 27.62
CA PRO A 114 32.08 22.74 27.30
C PRO A 114 32.07 21.76 26.14
N ASN A 115 30.97 21.06 25.89
CA ASN A 115 30.84 20.08 24.82
C ASN A 115 30.82 20.72 23.41
N ILE A 116 30.29 21.91 23.26
CA ILE A 116 30.27 22.65 22.00
C ILE A 116 31.67 23.22 21.71
N ILE A 117 32.36 23.72 22.74
CA ILE A 117 33.72 24.26 22.63
C ILE A 117 34.73 23.15 22.26
N GLN A 118 34.66 21.99 22.89
CA GLN A 118 35.54 20.87 22.58
C GLN A 118 35.34 20.35 21.13
N ARG A 119 34.10 20.29 20.64
CA ARG A 119 33.84 19.90 19.25
C ARG A 119 34.28 20.94 18.22
N LYS A 120 34.18 22.23 18.55
CA LYS A 120 34.68 23.30 17.68
C LYS A 120 36.20 23.19 17.51
N ASN A 121 36.92 22.97 18.59
CA ASN A 121 38.36 22.75 18.60
C ASN A 121 38.76 21.45 17.89
N TYR A 122 37.93 20.40 17.98
CA TYR A 122 38.16 19.13 17.23
C TYR A 122 37.94 19.27 15.73
N ILE A 123 36.93 20.04 15.29
CA ILE A 123 36.65 20.33 13.89
C ILE A 123 37.71 21.28 13.29
N GLU A 124 38.19 22.28 14.04
CA GLU A 124 39.27 23.14 13.59
C GLU A 124 40.61 22.39 13.51
N ASN A 125 40.91 21.49 14.45
CA ASN A 125 42.08 20.61 14.39
C ASN A 125 41.98 19.62 13.21
N LYS A 126 40.80 19.07 12.90
CA LYS A 126 40.60 18.18 11.79
C LYS A 126 40.69 18.89 10.43
N LYS A 127 40.27 20.16 10.32
CA LYS A 127 40.50 21.00 9.14
C LYS A 127 41.98 21.29 8.94
N ASN A 128 42.72 21.59 10.01
CA ASN A 128 44.16 21.85 9.94
C ASN A 128 44.96 20.58 9.56
N ILE A 129 44.55 19.40 10.02
CA ILE A 129 45.15 18.11 9.65
C ILE A 129 44.89 17.80 8.18
N THR A 130 43.68 18.05 7.65
CA THR A 130 43.38 17.85 6.23
C THR A 130 44.10 18.87 5.34
N ASP A 131 44.33 20.07 5.80
CA ASP A 131 45.12 21.06 5.07
C ASP A 131 46.61 20.71 5.05
N GLU A 132 47.19 20.15 6.12
CA GLU A 132 48.55 19.66 6.16
C GLU A 132 48.75 18.39 5.32
N GLU A 133 47.81 17.44 5.31
CA GLU A 133 47.85 16.29 4.41
C GLU A 133 47.72 16.67 2.94
N ASN A 134 46.89 17.65 2.60
CA ASN A 134 46.80 18.17 1.22
C ASN A 134 48.07 18.93 0.79
N ILE A 135 48.79 19.53 1.71
CA ILE A 135 50.09 20.17 1.41
C ILE A 135 51.22 19.12 1.18
N LEU A 136 51.16 17.98 1.87
CA LEU A 136 52.09 16.87 1.68
C LEU A 136 51.82 16.08 0.40
N ILE A 137 50.57 15.89 0.02
CA ILE A 137 50.16 15.22 -1.25
C ILE A 137 50.54 16.09 -2.47
N ASN A 138 50.40 17.41 -2.36
CA ASN A 138 50.73 18.35 -3.42
C ASN A 138 52.26 18.49 -3.68
N LYS A 139 53.12 17.97 -2.80
CA LYS A 139 54.56 17.95 -2.98
C LYS A 139 55.12 16.71 -3.70
N SER A 140 54.32 15.69 -3.91
CA SER A 140 54.75 14.37 -4.41
C SER A 140 54.24 13.99 -5.82
N ILE A 141 53.48 14.85 -6.48
CA ILE A 141 52.90 14.54 -7.82
C ILE A 141 53.44 15.53 -8.87
N ASN A 142 54.02 15.02 -9.94
CA ASN A 142 54.52 15.79 -11.08
C ASN A 142 53.37 16.45 -11.88
N GLU A 143 53.69 17.58 -12.53
CA GLU A 143 52.72 18.45 -13.24
C GLU A 143 51.98 17.78 -14.42
N SER A 144 52.47 16.63 -14.93
CA SER A 144 51.82 15.89 -16.03
C SER A 144 50.56 15.13 -15.65
N ASP A 145 50.38 14.78 -14.36
CA ASP A 145 49.26 13.95 -13.94
C ASP A 145 48.06 14.77 -13.39
N LYS A 146 48.24 16.09 -13.31
CA LYS A 146 47.19 16.97 -12.82
C LYS A 146 46.05 17.24 -13.81
N GLU A 147 46.28 17.12 -15.09
CA GLU A 147 45.23 17.39 -16.10
C GLU A 147 44.27 16.25 -16.30
N GLU A 148 44.68 15.00 -16.11
CA GLU A 148 43.76 13.83 -16.22
C GLU A 148 42.87 13.65 -14.99
N LEU A 149 43.40 13.88 -13.79
CA LEU A 149 42.60 13.76 -12.53
C LEU A 149 41.52 14.84 -12.35
N ILE A 150 41.71 16.01 -13.00
CA ILE A 150 40.73 17.09 -12.96
C ILE A 150 39.53 16.84 -13.89
N LYS A 151 39.69 16.00 -14.91
CA LYS A 151 38.57 15.63 -15.81
C LYS A 151 37.66 14.55 -15.25
N GLU A 152 38.19 13.62 -14.47
CA GLU A 152 37.37 12.56 -13.84
C GLU A 152 36.62 12.98 -12.60
N SER A 153 37.08 14.00 -11.83
CA SER A 153 36.43 14.46 -10.60
C SER A 153 35.25 15.43 -10.81
N LYS A 154 34.91 15.80 -12.05
CA LYS A 154 33.80 16.73 -12.34
C LYS A 154 32.47 16.05 -12.64
N ALA A 155 32.38 14.73 -12.51
CA ALA A 155 31.18 13.97 -12.87
C ALA A 155 30.32 13.45 -11.71
N ILE A 156 30.52 13.89 -10.49
CA ILE A 156 29.71 13.42 -9.35
C ILE A 156 29.23 14.60 -8.50
N ILE A 157 27.90 14.87 -8.62
CA ILE A 157 26.98 15.59 -7.74
C ILE A 157 27.20 17.10 -7.55
N PRO A 158 26.33 17.98 -8.05
CA PRO A 158 26.23 19.35 -7.60
C PRO A 158 25.35 19.45 -6.34
N SER A 159 25.98 19.69 -5.19
CA SER A 159 25.28 20.26 -4.04
C SER A 159 25.07 21.76 -4.26
N PRO A 160 23.91 22.33 -3.95
CA PRO A 160 23.67 23.75 -4.12
C PRO A 160 24.37 24.55 -3.02
N LYS A 161 25.48 25.22 -3.37
CA LYS A 161 26.02 26.29 -2.52
C LYS A 161 25.25 27.57 -2.80
N SER A 162 24.36 27.92 -1.91
CA SER A 162 23.72 29.23 -1.82
C SER A 162 24.75 30.29 -1.44
N ASN A 163 25.25 31.03 -2.42
CA ASN A 163 25.87 32.34 -2.22
C ASN A 163 25.20 33.33 -3.17
N LEU A 164 23.97 33.69 -2.84
CA LEU A 164 23.29 34.84 -3.45
C LEU A 164 23.63 36.10 -2.66
N LYS A 165 24.76 36.71 -3.02
CA LYS A 165 24.93 38.14 -2.83
C LYS A 165 24.03 38.84 -3.86
N ILE A 166 23.12 39.67 -3.32
CA ILE A 166 22.26 40.58 -4.06
C ILE A 166 23.09 41.33 -5.11
N LYS A 167 23.04 40.92 -6.36
CA LYS A 167 23.45 41.70 -7.50
C LYS A 167 22.23 41.97 -8.36
N THR A 168 21.77 43.21 -8.24
CA THR A 168 21.05 44.04 -9.20
C THR A 168 19.98 43.38 -10.10
N LYS A 169 18.75 43.88 -9.96
CA LYS A 169 17.51 43.66 -10.72
C LYS A 169 17.64 43.49 -12.25
N GLN A 170 18.76 43.78 -12.87
CA GLN A 170 18.92 43.78 -14.32
C GLN A 170 19.43 42.48 -14.98
N LYS A 171 19.75 41.41 -14.21
CA LYS A 171 20.22 40.15 -14.80
C LYS A 171 19.26 38.96 -14.62
N ILE A 172 18.12 39.17 -13.97
CA ILE A 172 17.06 38.19 -13.81
C ILE A 172 16.08 38.19 -15.01
N GLU A 173 16.06 39.26 -15.77
CA GLU A 173 15.14 39.47 -16.91
C GLU A 173 15.46 38.59 -18.14
N ASP A 174 16.68 38.11 -18.31
CA ASP A 174 17.10 37.46 -19.55
C ASP A 174 16.99 35.91 -19.58
N ASN A 175 16.50 35.24 -18.54
CA ASN A 175 16.43 33.76 -18.49
C ASN A 175 15.33 33.21 -17.58
N ALA A 176 14.16 33.81 -17.49
CA ALA A 176 13.06 33.31 -16.64
C ALA A 176 12.57 31.92 -17.09
N LEU A 177 12.48 31.69 -18.39
CA LEU A 177 12.09 30.39 -18.98
C LEU A 177 13.08 29.27 -18.62
N SER A 178 14.37 29.55 -18.55
CA SER A 178 15.37 28.54 -18.17
C SER A 178 15.39 28.23 -16.66
N LEU A 179 14.92 29.16 -15.83
CA LEU A 179 14.84 28.98 -14.38
C LEU A 179 13.59 28.22 -13.93
N TYR A 180 12.46 28.41 -14.60
CA TYR A 180 11.14 27.90 -14.21
C TYR A 180 10.53 26.94 -15.23
N GLY A 181 11.20 26.69 -16.34
CA GLY A 181 10.74 25.82 -17.41
C GLY A 181 11.73 24.71 -17.73
N LYS A 182 11.22 23.52 -18.05
CA LYS A 182 12.00 22.40 -18.58
C LYS A 182 11.68 22.23 -20.05
N ASP A 183 12.69 22.33 -20.91
CA ASP A 183 12.53 22.09 -22.34
C ASP A 183 12.38 20.58 -22.61
N LEU A 184 11.16 20.17 -23.02
CA LEU A 184 10.86 18.79 -23.37
C LEU A 184 11.42 18.41 -24.74
N THR A 185 11.54 19.38 -25.65
CA THR A 185 12.09 19.15 -26.99
C THR A 185 13.59 18.87 -26.91
N GLU A 186 14.33 19.65 -26.13
CA GLU A 186 15.75 19.39 -25.86
C GLU A 186 15.94 18.04 -25.14
N SER A 187 15.03 17.68 -24.22
CA SER A 187 15.06 16.39 -23.57
C SER A 187 14.77 15.23 -24.53
N ALA A 188 13.94 15.46 -25.57
CA ALA A 188 13.67 14.52 -26.64
C ALA A 188 14.90 14.37 -27.58
N GLU A 189 15.55 15.46 -27.95
CA GLU A 189 16.78 15.46 -28.76
C GLU A 189 17.91 14.66 -28.08
N LYS A 190 18.01 14.73 -26.76
CA LYS A 190 18.97 13.99 -25.95
C LYS A 190 18.54 12.54 -25.64
N GLY A 191 17.45 12.04 -26.21
CA GLY A 191 16.97 10.66 -25.95
C GLY A 191 16.55 10.37 -24.50
N LEU A 192 16.36 11.40 -23.65
CA LEU A 192 16.08 11.24 -22.23
C LEU A 192 14.61 10.91 -21.92
N LEU A 193 13.71 11.03 -22.91
CA LEU A 193 12.30 10.76 -22.73
C LEU A 193 12.00 9.27 -22.86
N ASP A 194 10.97 8.81 -22.16
CA ASP A 194 10.47 7.45 -22.28
C ASP A 194 9.70 7.27 -23.59
N PRO A 195 9.77 6.09 -24.23
CA PRO A 195 8.97 5.80 -25.41
C PRO A 195 7.49 5.75 -25.01
N VAL A 196 6.65 6.44 -25.79
CA VAL A 196 5.22 6.49 -25.57
C VAL A 196 4.50 5.66 -26.62
N ILE A 197 3.72 4.67 -26.21
CA ILE A 197 3.09 3.69 -27.09
C ILE A 197 1.58 3.81 -27.00
N GLY A 198 0.89 3.74 -28.14
CA GLY A 198 -0.54 3.53 -28.23
C GLY A 198 -1.42 4.73 -27.83
N ARG A 199 -0.98 5.94 -28.21
CA ARG A 199 -1.71 7.20 -28.03
C ARG A 199 -1.90 7.97 -29.34
N GLU A 200 -2.04 7.23 -30.46
CA GLU A 200 -2.13 7.79 -31.82
C GLU A 200 -3.36 8.70 -31.97
N ASP A 201 -4.50 8.33 -31.45
CA ASP A 201 -5.72 9.12 -31.57
C ASP A 201 -5.67 10.41 -30.76
N GLU A 202 -5.17 10.33 -29.52
CA GLU A 202 -5.01 11.50 -28.65
C GLU A 202 -3.98 12.48 -29.20
N ILE A 203 -2.84 11.97 -29.72
CA ILE A 203 -1.80 12.85 -30.31
C ILE A 203 -2.25 13.49 -31.61
N ASN A 204 -2.96 12.76 -32.48
CA ASN A 204 -3.53 13.31 -33.70
C ASN A 204 -4.56 14.42 -33.40
N ASN A 205 -5.38 14.21 -32.37
CA ASN A 205 -6.31 15.24 -31.90
C ASN A 205 -5.58 16.45 -31.34
N LEU A 206 -4.51 16.21 -30.56
CA LEU A 206 -3.67 17.27 -29.99
C LEU A 206 -3.05 18.12 -31.09
N MET A 207 -2.39 17.50 -32.07
CA MET A 207 -1.79 18.20 -33.23
C MET A 207 -2.84 18.99 -34.03
N ARG A 208 -4.01 18.40 -34.25
CA ARG A 208 -5.12 19.08 -34.95
C ARG A 208 -5.61 20.30 -34.20
N VAL A 209 -5.71 20.24 -32.86
CA VAL A 209 -6.14 21.41 -32.04
C VAL A 209 -5.06 22.50 -32.07
N LEU A 210 -3.79 22.16 -31.88
CA LEU A 210 -2.67 23.11 -31.90
C LEU A 210 -2.50 23.80 -33.26
N SER A 211 -2.92 23.17 -34.37
CA SER A 211 -2.86 23.73 -35.71
C SER A 211 -4.03 24.64 -36.05
N ARG A 212 -5.03 24.82 -35.16
CA ARG A 212 -6.18 25.73 -35.39
C ARG A 212 -5.78 27.18 -35.26
N ARG A 213 -6.53 28.06 -35.93
CA ARG A 213 -6.38 29.52 -35.83
C ARG A 213 -6.93 30.08 -34.52
N SER A 214 -8.02 29.50 -34.03
CA SER A 214 -8.70 29.87 -32.78
C SER A 214 -8.98 28.62 -31.96
N LYS A 215 -9.07 28.75 -30.64
CA LYS A 215 -9.19 27.61 -29.71
C LYS A 215 -8.09 26.57 -29.91
N ASN A 216 -6.87 27.05 -30.04
CA ASN A 216 -5.67 26.28 -30.29
C ASN A 216 -5.00 25.75 -29.00
N ASN A 217 -5.67 25.92 -27.86
CA ASN A 217 -5.17 25.45 -26.58
C ASN A 217 -5.89 24.15 -26.17
N PRO A 218 -5.27 22.99 -26.33
CA PRO A 218 -5.82 21.73 -25.88
C PRO A 218 -5.70 21.56 -24.36
N ILE A 219 -6.70 20.93 -23.75
CA ILE A 219 -6.65 20.50 -22.36
C ILE A 219 -6.92 18.99 -22.29
N LEU A 220 -5.94 18.25 -21.76
CA LEU A 220 -5.99 16.81 -21.57
C LEU A 220 -6.72 16.49 -20.26
N ILE A 221 -7.88 15.86 -20.36
CA ILE A 221 -8.72 15.54 -19.21
C ILE A 221 -8.74 14.03 -19.01
N GLY A 222 -8.33 13.57 -17.85
CA GLY A 222 -8.30 12.15 -17.50
C GLY A 222 -7.92 11.92 -16.05
N ASN A 223 -8.17 10.72 -15.55
CA ASN A 223 -7.83 10.35 -14.20
C ASN A 223 -6.30 10.42 -13.94
N PRO A 224 -5.86 10.51 -12.67
CA PRO A 224 -4.44 10.39 -12.34
C PRO A 224 -3.88 9.06 -12.84
N GLY A 225 -2.64 9.05 -13.35
CA GLY A 225 -1.97 7.83 -13.79
C GLY A 225 -2.31 7.31 -15.20
N VAL A 226 -3.23 7.95 -15.94
CA VAL A 226 -3.57 7.50 -17.32
C VAL A 226 -2.54 7.89 -18.39
N GLY A 227 -1.49 8.66 -18.04
CA GLY A 227 -0.43 9.06 -18.98
C GLY A 227 -0.68 10.39 -19.72
N LYS A 228 -1.35 11.36 -19.10
CA LYS A 228 -1.58 12.70 -19.69
C LYS A 228 -0.26 13.41 -20.04
N THR A 229 0.69 13.44 -19.12
CA THR A 229 2.01 14.05 -19.30
C THR A 229 2.83 13.36 -20.40
N SER A 230 2.66 12.03 -20.56
CA SER A 230 3.34 11.27 -21.62
C SER A 230 2.92 11.70 -23.03
N ILE A 231 1.67 12.15 -23.22
CA ILE A 231 1.21 12.65 -24.52
C ILE A 231 1.98 13.93 -24.93
N ALA A 232 2.29 14.83 -23.98
CA ALA A 232 3.10 16.01 -24.25
C ALA A 232 4.55 15.63 -24.59
N LYS A 233 5.11 14.63 -23.89
CA LYS A 233 6.44 14.07 -24.21
C LYS A 233 6.47 13.43 -25.60
N LEU A 234 5.42 12.70 -25.99
CA LEU A 234 5.30 12.13 -27.33
C LEU A 234 5.27 13.23 -28.40
N LEU A 235 4.54 14.34 -28.17
CA LEU A 235 4.54 15.45 -29.11
C LEU A 235 5.96 16.04 -29.28
N ALA A 236 6.73 16.17 -28.20
CA ALA A 236 8.12 16.63 -28.27
C ALA A 236 9.00 15.69 -29.12
N GLN A 237 8.87 14.37 -28.94
CA GLN A 237 9.58 13.38 -29.77
C GLN A 237 9.20 13.48 -31.24
N LEU A 238 7.89 13.60 -31.56
CA LEU A 238 7.43 13.74 -32.95
C LEU A 238 7.88 15.05 -33.60
N ILE A 239 8.03 16.16 -32.86
CA ILE A 239 8.59 17.42 -33.35
C ILE A 239 10.04 17.22 -33.73
N VAL A 240 10.86 16.58 -32.90
CA VAL A 240 12.27 16.29 -33.18
C VAL A 240 12.40 15.37 -34.41
N GLU A 241 11.56 14.32 -34.48
CA GLU A 241 11.53 13.41 -35.65
C GLU A 241 10.94 14.04 -36.91
N LYS A 242 10.48 15.29 -36.86
CA LYS A 242 9.81 16.00 -37.97
C LYS A 242 8.53 15.32 -38.50
N LYS A 243 7.93 14.43 -37.69
CA LYS A 243 6.68 13.72 -38.01
C LYS A 243 5.41 14.49 -37.61
N VAL A 244 5.47 15.82 -37.64
CA VAL A 244 4.37 16.73 -37.32
C VAL A 244 3.99 17.60 -38.52
N PRO A 245 2.76 18.16 -38.55
CA PRO A 245 2.37 19.14 -39.58
C PRO A 245 3.34 20.33 -39.66
N ASP A 246 3.48 20.96 -40.83
CA ASP A 246 4.38 22.09 -41.05
C ASP A 246 4.19 23.26 -40.08
N SER A 247 2.95 23.45 -39.59
CA SER A 247 2.62 24.48 -38.60
C SER A 247 3.21 24.23 -37.21
N LEU A 248 3.67 23.04 -36.95
CA LEU A 248 4.25 22.61 -35.67
C LEU A 248 5.75 22.27 -35.75
N LYS A 249 6.31 22.24 -36.96
CA LYS A 249 7.75 22.07 -37.16
C LYS A 249 8.50 23.24 -36.55
N ASN A 250 9.60 23.01 -35.91
CA ASN A 250 10.46 24.00 -35.24
C ASN A 250 9.85 24.70 -34.01
N LEU A 251 8.75 24.17 -33.43
CA LEU A 251 8.25 24.66 -32.16
C LEU A 251 8.97 23.95 -31.01
N LYS A 252 9.16 24.66 -29.90
CA LYS A 252 9.68 24.09 -28.64
C LYS A 252 8.56 23.88 -27.65
N ILE A 253 8.61 22.79 -26.92
CA ILE A 253 7.66 22.51 -25.81
C ILE A 253 8.38 22.72 -24.50
N ILE A 254 7.93 23.72 -23.74
CA ILE A 254 8.47 24.04 -22.42
C ILE A 254 7.44 23.66 -21.35
N SER A 255 7.83 22.74 -20.46
CA SER A 255 7.05 22.37 -19.31
C SER A 255 7.30 23.32 -18.16
N LEU A 256 6.25 23.95 -17.65
CA LEU A 256 6.31 24.89 -16.53
C LEU A 256 6.44 24.13 -15.21
N ASP A 257 7.46 24.44 -14.43
CA ASP A 257 7.62 23.90 -13.07
C ASP A 257 6.89 24.79 -12.07
N LEU A 258 5.70 24.35 -11.66
CA LEU A 258 4.87 25.06 -10.69
C LEU A 258 5.51 25.10 -9.30
N GLY A 259 6.22 24.06 -8.92
CA GLY A 259 6.91 23.99 -7.64
C GLY A 259 8.01 25.04 -7.54
N ALA A 260 8.84 25.18 -8.59
CA ALA A 260 9.88 26.19 -8.66
C ALA A 260 9.29 27.62 -8.69
N LEU A 261 8.15 27.82 -9.34
CA LEU A 261 7.48 29.12 -9.39
C LEU A 261 6.98 29.58 -8.03
N VAL A 262 6.40 28.67 -7.24
CA VAL A 262 5.83 28.96 -5.91
C VAL A 262 6.94 29.02 -4.85
N SER A 263 8.02 28.27 -5.01
CA SER A 263 9.10 28.20 -4.05
C SER A 263 9.75 29.58 -3.80
N GLY A 264 9.87 29.94 -2.53
CA GLY A 264 10.49 31.20 -2.09
C GLY A 264 9.62 32.46 -2.29
N THR A 265 8.37 32.33 -2.73
CA THR A 265 7.45 33.48 -2.81
C THR A 265 6.76 33.67 -1.46
N LYS A 266 7.12 34.74 -0.75
CA LYS A 266 6.45 35.15 0.51
C LYS A 266 5.17 35.94 0.24
N PHE A 267 5.06 36.54 -0.93
CA PHE A 267 3.93 37.38 -1.34
C PHE A 267 3.41 36.96 -2.72
N ARG A 268 2.11 36.89 -2.85
CA ARG A 268 1.40 36.48 -4.06
C ARG A 268 1.77 37.28 -5.32
N GLY A 269 2.00 38.57 -5.20
CA GLY A 269 2.45 39.43 -6.30
C GLY A 269 3.79 39.02 -6.92
N GLN A 270 4.66 38.29 -6.17
CA GLN A 270 5.90 37.77 -6.72
C GLN A 270 5.68 36.61 -7.70
N LEU A 271 4.65 35.79 -7.47
CA LEU A 271 4.25 34.71 -8.39
C LEU A 271 3.70 35.28 -9.70
N GLU A 272 2.85 36.32 -9.59
CA GLU A 272 2.30 37.06 -10.74
C GLU A 272 3.40 37.74 -11.57
N GLU A 273 4.39 38.34 -10.89
CA GLU A 273 5.55 38.98 -11.55
C GLU A 273 6.40 37.93 -12.29
N ARG A 274 6.70 36.78 -11.65
CA ARG A 274 7.45 35.69 -12.29
C ARG A 274 6.73 35.11 -13.52
N LEU A 275 5.43 34.87 -13.39
CA LEU A 275 4.62 34.38 -14.51
C LEU A 275 4.54 35.40 -15.66
N SER A 276 4.39 36.69 -15.36
CA SER A 276 4.38 37.75 -16.37
C SER A 276 5.71 37.85 -17.10
N LEU A 277 6.85 37.68 -16.41
CA LEU A 277 8.17 37.65 -17.06
C LEU A 277 8.28 36.46 -18.02
N ILE A 278 7.87 35.26 -17.62
CA ILE A 278 7.88 34.06 -18.48
C ILE A 278 6.99 34.28 -19.72
N LEU A 279 5.79 34.83 -19.55
CA LEU A 279 4.85 35.06 -20.64
C LEU A 279 5.35 36.10 -21.61
N ASN A 280 6.02 37.15 -21.13
CA ASN A 280 6.68 38.16 -21.98
C ASN A 280 7.84 37.56 -22.77
N GLU A 281 8.68 36.76 -22.14
CA GLU A 281 9.79 36.04 -22.79
C GLU A 281 9.27 35.08 -23.90
N ILE A 282 8.15 34.41 -23.67
CA ILE A 282 7.50 33.57 -24.71
C ILE A 282 7.01 34.43 -25.88
N LYS A 283 6.45 35.62 -25.63
CA LYS A 283 5.99 36.50 -26.68
C LYS A 283 7.15 37.06 -27.52
N ASP A 284 8.24 37.43 -26.86
CA ASP A 284 9.41 38.05 -27.50
C ASP A 284 10.29 37.05 -28.23
N SER A 285 10.10 35.73 -27.98
CA SER A 285 10.84 34.66 -28.60
C SER A 285 10.49 34.55 -30.10
N ASN A 286 11.49 34.66 -30.98
CA ASN A 286 11.35 34.44 -32.43
C ASN A 286 11.05 32.97 -32.80
N GLN A 287 11.29 32.03 -31.88
CA GLN A 287 10.95 30.61 -31.98
C GLN A 287 9.61 30.38 -31.34
N GLY A 288 8.65 29.82 -32.06
CA GLY A 288 7.32 29.51 -31.48
C GLY A 288 7.45 28.52 -30.34
N ILE A 289 6.88 28.88 -29.17
CA ILE A 289 6.90 28.07 -27.95
C ILE A 289 5.50 27.55 -27.64
N ILE A 290 5.39 26.28 -27.29
CA ILE A 290 4.20 25.67 -26.72
C ILE A 290 4.45 25.52 -25.22
N LEU A 291 3.63 26.13 -24.39
CA LEU A 291 3.71 26.05 -22.95
C LEU A 291 2.93 24.81 -22.47
N PHE A 292 3.60 23.88 -21.82
CA PHE A 292 2.96 22.75 -21.18
C PHE A 292 2.79 23.03 -19.69
N ILE A 293 1.54 22.96 -19.20
CA ILE A 293 1.19 23.17 -17.78
C ILE A 293 0.54 21.90 -17.26
N ASP A 294 1.27 21.14 -16.45
CA ASP A 294 0.70 20.01 -15.75
C ASP A 294 -0.19 20.49 -14.60
N GLU A 295 -1.29 19.81 -14.36
CA GLU A 295 -2.28 20.17 -13.32
C GLU A 295 -2.69 21.67 -13.35
N ILE A 296 -3.05 22.19 -14.52
CA ILE A 296 -3.38 23.60 -14.73
C ILE A 296 -4.41 24.19 -13.73
N HIS A 297 -5.24 23.32 -13.13
CA HIS A 297 -6.22 23.70 -12.13
C HIS A 297 -5.59 24.27 -10.85
N THR A 298 -4.33 23.92 -10.52
CA THR A 298 -3.61 24.44 -9.36
C THR A 298 -3.35 25.93 -9.46
N ILE A 299 -3.09 26.42 -10.69
CA ILE A 299 -2.90 27.85 -10.97
C ILE A 299 -4.23 28.59 -10.96
N ILE A 300 -5.31 27.96 -11.44
CA ILE A 300 -6.63 28.57 -11.62
C ILE A 300 -7.43 28.63 -10.31
N ASN A 301 -7.29 27.59 -9.44
CA ASN A 301 -8.09 27.42 -8.23
C ASN A 301 -7.61 28.15 -6.98
N SER A 302 -6.76 29.12 -7.06
CA SER A 302 -6.33 29.89 -5.88
C SER A 302 -7.51 30.67 -5.24
N ASN A 303 -8.53 29.90 -4.80
CA ASN A 303 -9.78 30.33 -4.19
C ASN A 303 -9.53 31.02 -2.85
N ARG A 304 -9.45 32.36 -2.84
CA ARG A 304 -9.92 33.21 -1.70
C ARG A 304 -9.50 34.68 -1.77
N SER A 305 -8.96 35.18 -2.89
CA SER A 305 -8.68 36.60 -2.99
C SER A 305 -8.68 37.11 -4.45
N THR A 306 -9.04 38.36 -4.63
CA THR A 306 -9.51 39.07 -5.79
C THR A 306 -8.55 39.33 -6.98
N THR A 307 -7.40 38.66 -7.05
CA THR A 307 -6.48 38.76 -8.18
C THR A 307 -6.09 37.36 -8.65
N ASP A 308 -6.78 36.90 -9.67
CA ASP A 308 -6.60 35.56 -10.21
C ASP A 308 -5.50 35.55 -11.27
N ILE A 309 -4.52 34.66 -11.16
CA ILE A 309 -3.56 34.31 -12.23
C ILE A 309 -4.32 34.03 -13.54
N SER A 310 -5.54 33.52 -13.42
CA SER A 310 -6.46 33.36 -14.55
C SER A 310 -6.66 34.64 -15.34
N ASN A 311 -6.64 35.81 -14.71
CA ASN A 311 -6.81 37.10 -15.39
C ASN A 311 -5.59 37.51 -16.24
N ILE A 312 -4.41 37.01 -15.92
CA ILE A 312 -3.18 37.22 -16.71
C ILE A 312 -3.16 36.29 -17.92
N LEU A 313 -3.59 35.02 -17.73
CA LEU A 313 -3.60 34.04 -18.81
C LEU A 313 -4.74 34.21 -19.81
N LYS A 314 -5.94 34.67 -19.37
CA LYS A 314 -7.13 34.82 -20.22
C LYS A 314 -6.90 35.63 -21.48
N PRO A 315 -6.33 36.87 -21.43
CA PRO A 315 -6.10 37.67 -22.63
C PRO A 315 -5.21 36.91 -23.63
N LEU A 316 -4.11 36.36 -23.18
CA LEU A 316 -3.11 35.69 -24.02
C LEU A 316 -3.65 34.42 -24.70
N LEU A 317 -4.46 33.66 -23.98
CA LEU A 317 -5.12 32.46 -24.53
C LEU A 317 -6.24 32.84 -25.50
N THR A 318 -6.89 33.96 -25.31
CA THR A 318 -8.01 34.43 -26.17
C THR A 318 -7.51 35.02 -27.46
N GLU A 319 -6.45 35.81 -27.40
CA GLU A 319 -5.83 36.46 -28.57
C GLU A 319 -5.08 35.46 -29.47
N GLY A 320 -4.73 34.28 -28.92
CA GLY A 320 -4.01 33.23 -29.67
C GLY A 320 -2.51 33.44 -29.73
N ASP A 321 -1.99 34.40 -28.95
CA ASP A 321 -0.56 34.70 -28.84
C ASP A 321 0.21 33.63 -28.09
N LEU A 322 -0.47 32.91 -27.20
CA LEU A 322 0.06 31.79 -26.42
C LEU A 322 -0.56 30.48 -26.88
N ARG A 323 0.27 29.49 -27.19
CA ARG A 323 -0.14 28.08 -27.34
C ARG A 323 0.13 27.35 -26.04
N CYS A 324 -0.93 26.80 -25.44
CA CYS A 324 -0.83 26.12 -24.15
C CYS A 324 -1.44 24.73 -24.24
N ILE A 325 -0.75 23.75 -23.68
CA ILE A 325 -1.28 22.41 -23.42
C ILE A 325 -1.47 22.29 -21.90
N GLY A 326 -2.72 22.15 -21.44
CA GLY A 326 -3.02 21.93 -20.04
C GLY A 326 -3.35 20.46 -19.75
N THR A 327 -3.09 19.99 -18.53
CA THR A 327 -3.62 18.73 -18.03
C THR A 327 -4.49 18.95 -16.80
N THR A 328 -5.50 18.12 -16.60
CA THR A 328 -6.34 18.17 -15.39
C THR A 328 -7.12 16.86 -15.21
N THR A 329 -7.75 16.69 -14.04
CA THR A 329 -8.71 15.61 -13.80
C THR A 329 -10.13 16.03 -14.16
N PRO A 330 -11.06 15.08 -14.42
CA PRO A 330 -12.46 15.42 -14.74
C PRO A 330 -13.17 16.23 -13.65
N GLU A 331 -12.88 15.93 -12.40
CA GLU A 331 -13.47 16.62 -11.23
C GLU A 331 -12.96 18.04 -11.14
N LYS A 332 -11.64 18.21 -11.16
CA LYS A 332 -11.00 19.53 -11.08
C LYS A 332 -11.33 20.42 -12.29
N PHE A 333 -11.51 19.81 -13.47
CA PHE A 333 -12.00 20.54 -14.65
C PHE A 333 -13.37 21.17 -14.40
N ARG A 334 -14.32 20.40 -13.84
CA ARG A 334 -15.67 20.89 -13.51
C ARG A 334 -15.66 21.96 -12.43
N GLU A 335 -14.80 21.81 -11.42
CA GLU A 335 -14.71 22.75 -10.30
C GLU A 335 -14.11 24.11 -10.69
N SER A 336 -13.08 24.12 -11.55
CA SER A 336 -12.27 25.31 -11.84
C SER A 336 -12.52 25.92 -13.21
N ILE A 337 -12.42 25.13 -14.29
CA ILE A 337 -12.41 25.67 -15.65
C ILE A 337 -13.81 25.75 -16.25
N GLU A 338 -14.66 24.74 -16.00
CA GLU A 338 -16.01 24.70 -16.57
C GLU A 338 -16.92 25.77 -16.00
N LYS A 339 -16.71 26.19 -14.75
CA LYS A 339 -17.45 27.27 -14.10
C LYS A 339 -17.11 28.67 -14.67
N ASP A 340 -15.88 28.83 -15.16
CA ASP A 340 -15.45 30.08 -15.82
C ASP A 340 -15.67 29.97 -17.33
N GLN A 341 -16.74 30.61 -17.81
CA GLN A 341 -17.15 30.56 -19.21
C GLN A 341 -16.09 31.12 -20.16
N ALA A 342 -15.29 32.12 -19.74
CA ALA A 342 -14.22 32.68 -20.54
C ALA A 342 -13.08 31.67 -20.73
N LEU A 343 -12.60 31.01 -19.65
CA LEU A 343 -11.57 29.96 -19.73
C LEU A 343 -12.06 28.74 -20.50
N ASN A 344 -13.28 28.28 -20.27
CA ASN A 344 -13.84 27.14 -20.98
C ASN A 344 -13.89 27.37 -22.51
N ASN A 345 -14.08 28.65 -22.95
CA ASN A 345 -14.05 28.98 -24.36
C ASN A 345 -12.64 29.04 -24.97
N CYS A 346 -11.60 29.22 -24.19
CA CYS A 346 -10.21 29.23 -24.65
C CYS A 346 -9.66 27.82 -24.89
N PHE A 347 -10.14 26.82 -24.12
CA PHE A 347 -9.60 25.44 -24.18
C PHE A 347 -10.47 24.51 -25.02
N GLN A 348 -9.79 23.61 -25.74
CA GLN A 348 -10.43 22.46 -26.41
C GLN A 348 -10.20 21.20 -25.60
N LYS A 349 -11.28 20.56 -25.15
CA LYS A 349 -11.22 19.31 -24.36
C LYS A 349 -10.76 18.15 -25.19
N ILE A 350 -9.79 17.39 -24.69
CA ILE A 350 -9.34 16.07 -25.19
C ILE A 350 -9.42 15.11 -24.02
N LEU A 351 -10.28 14.08 -24.16
CA LEU A 351 -10.43 13.06 -23.13
C LEU A 351 -9.32 12.02 -23.27
N VAL A 352 -8.66 11.70 -22.17
CA VAL A 352 -7.63 10.67 -22.09
C VAL A 352 -8.16 9.55 -21.20
N ASN A 353 -8.56 8.45 -21.85
CA ASN A 353 -9.09 7.30 -21.16
C ASN A 353 -7.99 6.36 -20.65
N GLU A 354 -8.33 5.56 -19.65
CA GLU A 354 -7.49 4.46 -19.18
C GLU A 354 -7.22 3.48 -20.34
N PRO A 355 -5.95 3.08 -20.60
CA PRO A 355 -5.63 2.13 -21.64
C PRO A 355 -6.10 0.73 -21.28
N SER A 356 -6.31 -0.12 -22.29
CA SER A 356 -6.63 -1.53 -22.06
C SER A 356 -5.46 -2.27 -21.41
N VAL A 357 -5.73 -3.41 -20.78
CA VAL A 357 -4.70 -4.28 -20.18
C VAL A 357 -3.62 -4.67 -21.21
N GLU A 358 -4.03 -5.00 -22.45
CA GLU A 358 -3.11 -5.37 -23.52
C GLU A 358 -2.21 -4.20 -23.94
N LEU A 359 -2.79 -3.00 -24.06
CA LEU A 359 -2.03 -1.80 -24.39
C LEU A 359 -1.07 -1.42 -23.24
N SER A 360 -1.52 -1.56 -21.99
CA SER A 360 -0.68 -1.32 -20.81
C SER A 360 0.50 -2.27 -20.76
N ALA A 361 0.32 -3.55 -21.11
CA ALA A 361 1.42 -4.50 -21.20
C ALA A 361 2.45 -4.09 -22.26
N LYS A 362 2.01 -3.58 -23.43
CA LYS A 362 2.92 -3.05 -24.47
C LYS A 362 3.67 -1.81 -23.99
N ILE A 363 3.01 -0.89 -23.26
CA ILE A 363 3.65 0.28 -22.66
C ILE A 363 4.75 -0.16 -21.69
N LEU A 364 4.44 -1.10 -20.79
CA LEU A 364 5.39 -1.67 -19.85
C LEU A 364 6.58 -2.33 -20.55
N GLN A 365 6.34 -3.04 -21.65
CA GLN A 365 7.38 -3.67 -22.47
C GLN A 365 8.34 -2.61 -23.07
N GLY A 366 7.80 -1.46 -23.48
CA GLY A 366 8.61 -0.35 -23.99
C GLY A 366 9.51 0.32 -22.94
N ILE A 367 9.05 0.40 -21.69
CA ILE A 367 9.83 1.03 -20.60
C ILE A 367 10.67 0.01 -19.80
N LYS A 368 10.50 -1.28 -20.04
CA LYS A 368 11.14 -2.40 -19.34
C LYS A 368 12.63 -2.19 -19.16
N LYS A 369 13.37 -1.89 -20.25
CA LYS A 369 14.83 -1.75 -20.22
C LYS A 369 15.31 -0.70 -19.22
N LYS A 370 14.61 0.42 -19.08
CA LYS A 370 14.96 1.48 -18.12
C LYS A 370 14.85 1.00 -16.67
N TYR A 371 13.82 0.24 -16.35
CA TYR A 371 13.65 -0.35 -15.01
C TYR A 371 14.67 -1.45 -14.73
N GLU A 372 14.97 -2.29 -15.71
CA GLU A 372 16.03 -3.31 -15.62
C GLU A 372 17.40 -2.68 -15.31
N ILE A 373 17.73 -1.56 -15.95
CA ILE A 373 18.97 -0.83 -15.72
C ILE A 373 19.02 -0.16 -14.35
N HIS A 374 17.89 0.44 -13.95
CA HIS A 374 17.80 1.14 -12.67
C HIS A 374 17.98 0.18 -11.49
N HIS A 375 17.29 -0.96 -11.54
CA HIS A 375 17.35 -1.96 -10.47
C HIS A 375 18.49 -2.98 -10.64
N GLY A 376 18.99 -3.16 -11.86
CA GLY A 376 19.98 -4.20 -12.18
C GLY A 376 19.40 -5.61 -12.16
N ILE A 377 18.10 -5.76 -12.39
CA ILE A 377 17.35 -7.02 -12.33
C ILE A 377 16.54 -7.18 -13.60
N ARG A 378 16.54 -8.36 -14.18
CA ARG A 378 15.72 -8.67 -15.36
C ARG A 378 14.23 -8.74 -15.01
N ILE A 379 13.39 -8.38 -15.97
CA ILE A 379 11.93 -8.47 -15.86
C ILE A 379 11.42 -9.40 -16.97
N THR A 380 10.72 -10.47 -16.60
CA THR A 380 10.18 -11.41 -17.59
C THR A 380 8.95 -10.83 -18.30
N GLU A 381 8.70 -11.24 -19.52
CA GLU A 381 7.47 -10.83 -20.27
C GLU A 381 6.20 -11.34 -19.58
N GLU A 382 6.30 -12.50 -18.96
CA GLU A 382 5.19 -13.06 -18.18
C GLU A 382 4.86 -12.20 -16.96
N ALA A 383 5.89 -11.63 -16.28
CA ALA A 383 5.70 -10.70 -15.17
C ALA A 383 5.03 -9.40 -15.63
N ILE A 384 5.40 -8.86 -16.78
CA ILE A 384 4.78 -7.67 -17.36
C ILE A 384 3.29 -7.91 -17.65
N ASN A 385 2.98 -9.00 -18.33
CA ASN A 385 1.59 -9.35 -18.64
C ASN A 385 0.79 -9.64 -17.35
N CYS A 386 1.43 -10.25 -16.37
CA CYS A 386 0.84 -10.54 -15.07
C CYS A 386 0.56 -9.24 -14.31
N SER A 387 1.53 -8.31 -14.28
CA SER A 387 1.40 -7.00 -13.63
C SER A 387 0.21 -6.22 -14.19
N ALA A 388 0.11 -6.05 -15.52
CA ALA A 388 -0.99 -5.32 -16.13
C ALA A 388 -2.36 -5.93 -15.79
N ARG A 389 -2.47 -7.27 -15.84
CA ARG A 389 -3.71 -8.00 -15.57
C ARG A 389 -4.10 -7.98 -14.09
N LEU A 390 -3.13 -8.20 -13.20
CA LEU A 390 -3.39 -8.22 -11.77
C LEU A 390 -3.63 -6.81 -11.23
N ALA A 391 -2.91 -5.79 -11.73
CA ALA A 391 -3.16 -4.40 -11.37
C ALA A 391 -4.59 -3.98 -11.72
N ASP A 392 -5.07 -4.32 -12.94
CA ASP A 392 -6.43 -4.00 -13.35
C ASP A 392 -7.47 -4.64 -12.45
N ARG A 393 -7.22 -5.90 -12.05
CA ARG A 393 -8.17 -6.68 -11.25
C ARG A 393 -8.19 -6.33 -9.76
N TYR A 394 -7.03 -5.97 -9.18
CA TYR A 394 -6.86 -5.89 -7.73
C TYR A 394 -6.62 -4.49 -7.19
N ILE A 395 -6.19 -3.54 -8.02
CA ILE A 395 -5.93 -2.15 -7.62
C ILE A 395 -6.97 -1.25 -8.28
N SER A 396 -7.89 -0.72 -7.46
CA SER A 396 -8.98 0.17 -7.92
C SER A 396 -8.68 1.67 -7.74
N ASP A 397 -7.73 2.02 -6.87
CA ASP A 397 -7.46 3.40 -6.48
C ASP A 397 -6.67 4.19 -7.53
N LYS A 398 -5.93 3.49 -8.39
CA LYS A 398 -5.12 4.06 -9.46
C LYS A 398 -5.55 3.52 -10.82
N CYS A 399 -5.17 4.22 -11.89
CA CYS A 399 -5.44 3.81 -13.27
C CYS A 399 -4.24 3.14 -13.92
N LEU A 400 -4.49 2.30 -14.94
CA LEU A 400 -3.46 1.82 -15.84
C LEU A 400 -2.93 3.00 -16.71
N PRO A 401 -1.63 3.01 -17.11
CA PRO A 401 -0.62 2.00 -16.84
C PRO A 401 0.12 2.18 -15.49
N ASP A 402 -0.08 3.30 -14.79
CA ASP A 402 0.66 3.73 -13.62
C ASP A 402 0.69 2.66 -12.51
N LYS A 403 -0.49 2.12 -12.13
CA LYS A 403 -0.59 1.04 -11.13
C LYS A 403 0.19 -0.23 -11.50
N ALA A 404 0.35 -0.52 -12.79
CA ALA A 404 1.11 -1.69 -13.23
C ALA A 404 2.63 -1.40 -13.29
N ILE A 405 3.00 -0.14 -13.56
CA ILE A 405 4.39 0.33 -13.46
C ILE A 405 4.85 0.26 -12.01
N ASP A 406 4.06 0.78 -11.07
CA ASP A 406 4.36 0.74 -9.64
C ASP A 406 4.62 -0.69 -9.15
N LEU A 407 3.84 -1.67 -9.61
CA LEU A 407 4.02 -3.07 -9.22
C LEU A 407 5.36 -3.66 -9.70
N ILE A 408 5.76 -3.33 -10.93
CA ILE A 408 7.04 -3.81 -11.47
C ILE A 408 8.20 -3.14 -10.75
N ASP A 409 8.08 -1.84 -10.50
CA ASP A 409 9.09 -1.06 -9.79
C ASP A 409 9.30 -1.59 -8.36
N GLU A 410 8.22 -1.80 -7.62
CA GLU A 410 8.25 -2.35 -6.27
C GLU A 410 8.79 -3.79 -6.23
N ALA A 411 8.38 -4.66 -7.17
CA ALA A 411 8.89 -6.02 -7.25
C ALA A 411 10.40 -6.06 -7.55
N ALA A 412 10.85 -5.22 -8.48
CA ALA A 412 12.26 -5.11 -8.81
C ALA A 412 13.06 -4.52 -7.64
N ALA A 413 12.53 -3.50 -6.96
CA ALA A 413 13.13 -2.91 -5.77
C ALA A 413 13.27 -3.93 -4.63
N GLN A 414 12.22 -4.72 -4.37
CA GLN A 414 12.24 -5.77 -3.35
C GLN A 414 13.33 -6.81 -3.63
N LEU A 415 13.42 -7.33 -4.86
CA LEU A 415 14.44 -8.29 -5.24
C LEU A 415 15.85 -7.71 -5.12
N LYS A 416 16.05 -6.43 -5.48
CA LYS A 416 17.33 -5.74 -5.30
C LYS A 416 17.72 -5.63 -3.83
N ILE A 417 16.77 -5.35 -2.95
CA ILE A 417 17.00 -5.33 -1.51
C ILE A 417 17.36 -6.74 -1.02
N GLU A 418 16.61 -7.76 -1.43
CA GLU A 418 16.86 -9.15 -1.07
C GLU A 418 18.25 -9.64 -1.53
N SER A 419 18.74 -9.21 -2.71
CA SER A 419 20.08 -9.55 -3.19
C SER A 419 21.21 -8.91 -2.37
N ASN A 420 20.97 -7.77 -1.74
CA ASN A 420 21.96 -7.04 -0.95
C ASN A 420 21.95 -7.41 0.55
N ILE A 421 20.83 -7.93 1.05
CA ILE A 421 20.69 -8.34 2.46
C ILE A 421 21.19 -9.78 2.61
N LYS A 422 21.85 -10.06 3.72
CA LYS A 422 22.24 -11.44 4.07
C LYS A 422 21.01 -12.35 4.07
N PRO A 423 21.03 -13.47 3.31
CA PRO A 423 19.92 -14.44 3.26
C PRO A 423 19.60 -15.01 4.64
N GLN A 424 18.33 -15.28 4.90
CA GLN A 424 17.86 -15.84 6.17
C GLN A 424 18.60 -17.16 6.53
N ILE A 425 18.96 -17.95 5.53
CA ILE A 425 19.70 -19.21 5.71
C ILE A 425 21.07 -18.97 6.36
N ILE A 426 21.78 -17.89 6.00
CA ILE A 426 23.06 -17.51 6.61
C ILE A 426 22.83 -17.07 8.06
N ILE A 427 21.82 -16.24 8.30
CA ILE A 427 21.47 -15.73 9.63
C ILE A 427 21.06 -16.88 10.56
N ASP A 428 20.32 -17.85 10.06
CA ASP A 428 19.87 -19.00 10.85
C ASP A 428 21.06 -19.92 11.22
N GLU A 429 22.04 -20.12 10.29
CA GLU A 429 23.24 -20.87 10.62
C GLU A 429 24.19 -20.10 11.57
N GLU A 430 24.29 -18.76 11.44
CA GLU A 430 24.98 -17.91 12.41
C GLU A 430 24.36 -18.09 13.82
N ARG A 431 23.02 -17.97 13.94
CA ARG A 431 22.31 -18.21 15.22
C ARG A 431 22.48 -19.63 15.77
N ASN A 432 22.54 -20.60 14.87
CA ASN A 432 22.78 -21.99 15.28
C ASN A 432 24.18 -22.15 15.88
N ILE A 433 25.19 -21.54 15.28
CA ILE A 433 26.56 -21.53 15.82
C ILE A 433 26.60 -20.83 17.19
N ASP A 434 25.95 -19.66 17.32
CA ASP A 434 25.85 -18.93 18.60
C ASP A 434 25.18 -19.80 19.69
N SER A 435 24.10 -20.51 19.30
CA SER A 435 23.40 -21.41 20.24
C SER A 435 24.29 -22.57 20.72
N ILE A 436 25.16 -23.10 19.83
CA ILE A 436 26.11 -24.14 20.16
C ILE A 436 27.23 -23.60 21.06
N GLU A 437 27.69 -22.36 20.82
CA GLU A 437 28.67 -21.69 21.68
C GLU A 437 28.16 -21.48 23.10
N ILE A 438 26.94 -20.99 23.25
CA ILE A 438 26.27 -20.81 24.53
C ILE A 438 26.16 -22.16 25.28
N LYS A 439 25.81 -23.23 24.55
CA LYS A 439 25.78 -24.61 25.14
C LYS A 439 27.16 -25.09 25.56
N LEU A 440 28.20 -24.79 24.79
CA LEU A 440 29.58 -25.14 25.15
C LEU A 440 30.09 -24.40 26.39
N GLN A 441 29.72 -23.14 26.55
CA GLN A 441 30.04 -22.31 27.72
C GLN A 441 29.35 -22.80 29.01
N ASN A 442 28.11 -23.34 28.86
CA ASN A 442 27.28 -23.78 29.98
C ASN A 442 27.54 -25.24 30.38
N LEU A 443 28.40 -26.00 29.65
CA LEU A 443 28.73 -27.38 29.99
C LEU A 443 29.83 -27.47 31.05
N PHE A 444 29.55 -28.25 32.08
CA PHE A 444 30.53 -28.57 33.10
C PHE A 444 31.74 -29.30 32.50
N PRO A 445 32.99 -29.05 33.02
CA PRO A 445 34.23 -29.61 32.45
C PRO A 445 34.31 -31.12 32.41
N GLU A 446 33.45 -31.83 33.13
CA GLU A 446 33.46 -33.29 33.29
C GLU A 446 32.77 -34.05 32.12
N ASN A 447 31.96 -33.39 31.28
CA ASN A 447 31.24 -34.01 30.16
C ASN A 447 32.04 -33.93 28.84
N ILE A 448 33.15 -34.69 28.77
CA ILE A 448 34.09 -34.70 27.63
C ILE A 448 33.39 -35.16 26.33
N VAL A 449 32.58 -36.23 26.38
CA VAL A 449 31.92 -36.83 25.21
C VAL A 449 30.87 -35.88 24.57
N ASP A 450 30.11 -35.17 25.40
CA ASP A 450 29.10 -34.21 24.89
C ASP A 450 29.76 -32.94 24.35
N ARG A 451 30.92 -32.57 24.93
CA ARG A 451 31.71 -31.43 24.44
C ARG A 451 32.34 -31.71 23.06
N GLU A 452 32.88 -32.93 22.84
CA GLU A 452 33.41 -33.33 21.54
C GLU A 452 32.34 -33.33 20.46
N LYS A 453 31.15 -33.88 20.72
CA LYS A 453 30.01 -33.86 19.78
C LYS A 453 29.56 -32.44 19.43
N LEU A 454 29.54 -31.53 20.40
CA LEU A 454 29.20 -30.14 20.15
C LEU A 454 30.28 -29.40 19.36
N LEU A 455 31.56 -29.72 19.58
CA LEU A 455 32.67 -29.18 18.77
C LEU A 455 32.59 -29.68 17.31
N GLU A 456 32.36 -30.98 17.10
CA GLU A 456 32.13 -31.49 15.75
C GLU A 456 30.93 -30.86 15.05
N SER A 457 29.80 -30.67 15.79
CA SER A 457 28.62 -30.00 15.23
C SER A 457 28.91 -28.55 14.89
N LYS A 458 29.68 -27.82 15.70
CA LYS A 458 30.12 -26.46 15.45
C LYS A 458 30.99 -26.37 14.19
N GLU A 459 31.99 -27.23 14.05
CA GLU A 459 32.88 -27.27 12.88
C GLU A 459 32.08 -27.54 11.59
N LEU A 460 31.09 -28.44 11.66
CA LEU A 460 30.22 -28.78 10.54
C LEU A 460 29.31 -27.61 10.15
N SER A 461 28.75 -26.87 11.12
CA SER A 461 27.97 -25.67 10.88
C SER A 461 28.82 -24.51 10.34
N ILE A 462 30.05 -24.30 10.85
CA ILE A 462 30.99 -23.30 10.30
C ILE A 462 31.35 -23.64 8.84
N LYS A 463 31.60 -24.93 8.54
CA LYS A 463 31.90 -25.31 7.15
C LYS A 463 30.70 -25.04 6.22
N LYS A 464 29.48 -25.38 6.64
CA LYS A 464 28.27 -25.08 5.91
C LYS A 464 28.09 -23.58 5.70
N LEU A 465 28.29 -22.77 6.77
CA LEU A 465 28.21 -21.30 6.70
C LEU A 465 29.19 -20.75 5.66
N ASN A 466 30.44 -21.20 5.68
CA ASN A 466 31.47 -20.76 4.72
C ASN A 466 31.11 -21.15 3.28
N ASP A 467 30.61 -22.37 3.07
CA ASP A 467 30.18 -22.82 1.74
C ASP A 467 29.02 -21.97 1.22
N ILE A 468 27.99 -21.73 2.04
CA ILE A 468 26.82 -20.91 1.66
C ILE A 468 27.25 -19.45 1.41
N THR A 469 28.11 -18.89 2.27
CA THR A 469 28.60 -17.51 2.14
C THR A 469 29.43 -17.32 0.87
N ASN A 470 30.31 -18.30 0.54
CA ASN A 470 31.10 -18.27 -0.70
C ASN A 470 30.21 -18.35 -1.94
N ASP A 471 29.19 -19.17 -1.89
CA ASP A 471 28.24 -19.30 -2.99
C ASP A 471 27.40 -18.02 -3.17
N TRP A 472 26.94 -17.43 -2.07
CA TRP A 472 26.24 -16.14 -2.10
C TRP A 472 27.09 -15.01 -2.67
N ASN A 473 28.37 -14.93 -2.27
CA ASN A 473 29.30 -13.93 -2.81
C ASN A 473 29.50 -14.11 -4.32
N LYS A 474 29.65 -15.34 -4.81
CA LYS A 474 29.77 -15.63 -6.24
C LYS A 474 28.51 -15.26 -7.03
N GLU A 475 27.31 -15.51 -6.49
CA GLU A 475 26.07 -15.13 -7.13
C GLU A 475 25.94 -13.60 -7.16
N ARG A 476 26.33 -12.92 -6.09
CA ARG A 476 26.32 -11.45 -6.00
C ARG A 476 27.28 -10.79 -6.99
N GLU A 477 28.52 -11.29 -7.10
CA GLU A 477 29.50 -10.80 -8.08
C GLU A 477 28.95 -10.91 -9.51
N LYS A 478 28.30 -12.01 -9.85
CA LYS A 478 27.67 -12.18 -11.17
C LYS A 478 26.51 -11.19 -11.39
N MET A 479 25.75 -10.86 -10.36
CA MET A 479 24.67 -9.85 -10.45
C MET A 479 25.24 -8.45 -10.66
N GLU A 480 26.33 -8.11 -9.99
CA GLU A 480 27.03 -6.83 -10.18
C GLU A 480 27.56 -6.73 -11.61
N GLN A 481 28.15 -7.82 -12.15
CA GLN A 481 28.57 -7.90 -13.55
C GLN A 481 27.39 -7.74 -14.52
N LEU A 482 26.28 -8.43 -14.29
CA LEU A 482 25.08 -8.28 -15.12
C LEU A 482 24.57 -6.84 -15.11
N THR A 483 24.52 -6.22 -13.93
CA THR A 483 24.09 -4.81 -13.79
C THR A 483 24.99 -3.86 -14.56
N PHE A 484 26.30 -4.09 -14.55
CA PHE A 484 27.26 -3.30 -15.32
C PHE A 484 27.04 -3.47 -16.82
N LEU A 485 26.90 -4.71 -17.30
CA LEU A 485 26.70 -5.00 -18.73
C LEU A 485 25.37 -4.44 -19.24
N LEU A 486 24.30 -4.47 -18.45
CA LEU A 486 23.00 -3.87 -18.80
C LEU A 486 23.11 -2.33 -18.99
N ARG A 487 23.93 -1.68 -18.17
CA ARG A 487 24.20 -0.23 -18.31
C ARG A 487 25.01 0.08 -19.58
N GLU A 488 26.01 -0.75 -19.89
CA GLU A 488 26.81 -0.59 -21.11
C GLU A 488 25.98 -0.89 -22.37
N GLU A 489 25.13 -1.93 -22.37
CA GLU A 489 24.18 -2.22 -23.45
C GLU A 489 23.33 -0.97 -23.77
N TYR A 490 22.73 -0.38 -22.75
CA TYR A 490 21.89 0.81 -22.93
C TYR A 490 22.67 2.03 -23.42
N ARG A 491 23.88 2.24 -22.91
CA ARG A 491 24.74 3.33 -23.32
C ARG A 491 25.13 3.21 -24.81
N LEU A 492 25.40 1.98 -25.27
CA LEU A 492 25.66 1.70 -26.67
C LEU A 492 24.44 1.94 -27.54
N ILE A 493 23.26 1.49 -27.11
CA ILE A 493 21.98 1.73 -27.79
C ILE A 493 21.71 3.22 -27.97
N LEU A 494 21.86 4.04 -26.91
CA LEU A 494 21.66 5.48 -26.98
C LEU A 494 22.65 6.12 -27.99
N LYS A 495 23.91 5.71 -27.98
CA LYS A 495 24.90 6.22 -28.96
C LYS A 495 24.57 5.84 -30.39
N ILE A 496 24.09 4.62 -30.62
CA ILE A 496 23.65 4.15 -31.93
C ILE A 496 22.43 4.97 -32.39
N GLU A 497 21.47 5.23 -31.52
CA GLU A 497 20.31 6.07 -31.81
C GLU A 497 20.71 7.52 -32.12
N GLU A 498 21.63 8.13 -31.35
CA GLU A 498 22.15 9.48 -31.61
C GLU A 498 22.82 9.58 -32.98
N LEU A 499 23.69 8.63 -33.31
CA LEU A 499 24.39 8.60 -34.59
C LEU A 499 23.44 8.31 -35.77
N SER A 500 22.42 7.46 -35.57
CA SER A 500 21.45 7.15 -36.63
C SER A 500 20.55 8.34 -37.01
N ILE A 501 20.35 9.30 -36.10
CA ILE A 501 19.57 10.53 -36.34
C ILE A 501 20.40 11.57 -37.11
N HIS A 502 21.74 11.57 -36.95
CA HIS A 502 22.65 12.60 -37.50
C HIS A 502 23.47 12.11 -38.69
N SER A 503 23.39 10.83 -39.13
CA SER A 503 24.24 10.26 -40.17
C SER A 503 23.88 10.77 -41.57
N GLU A 504 24.60 11.79 -42.07
CA GLU A 504 24.67 12.16 -43.48
C GLU A 504 26.06 11.83 -44.10
N ASP A 505 27.08 11.47 -43.31
CA ASP A 505 28.44 11.24 -43.76
C ASP A 505 28.89 9.76 -43.73
N MET A 506 29.78 9.35 -44.65
CA MET A 506 30.30 7.97 -44.75
C MET A 506 31.14 7.51 -43.55
N ASP A 507 31.78 8.44 -42.83
CA ASP A 507 32.57 8.15 -41.63
C ASP A 507 31.70 7.71 -40.44
N ASP A 508 30.45 8.16 -40.41
CA ASP A 508 29.47 7.75 -39.38
C ASP A 508 29.00 6.31 -39.55
N PHE A 509 29.04 5.78 -40.78
CA PHE A 509 28.62 4.40 -41.05
C PHE A 509 29.61 3.36 -40.49
N ASP A 510 30.92 3.66 -40.57
CA ASP A 510 31.97 2.78 -39.99
C ASP A 510 31.92 2.82 -38.44
N ASN A 511 31.61 3.99 -37.86
CA ASN A 511 31.42 4.13 -36.43
C ASN A 511 30.15 3.38 -35.94
N LEU A 512 29.06 3.41 -36.70
CA LEU A 512 27.83 2.66 -36.41
C LEU A 512 28.08 1.15 -36.40
N ASN A 513 28.77 0.62 -37.42
CA ASN A 513 29.09 -0.81 -37.49
C ASN A 513 30.00 -1.24 -36.34
N ASN A 514 30.96 -0.43 -35.91
CA ASN A 514 31.81 -0.73 -34.77
C ASN A 514 30.99 -0.77 -33.45
N LEU A 515 30.08 0.17 -33.26
CA LEU A 515 29.21 0.18 -32.07
C LEU A 515 28.20 -0.97 -32.05
N GLU A 516 27.69 -1.38 -33.21
CA GLU A 516 26.84 -2.58 -33.31
C GLU A 516 27.62 -3.86 -33.00
N GLU A 517 28.91 -3.95 -33.42
CA GLU A 517 29.78 -5.07 -33.05
C GLU A 517 30.06 -5.09 -31.54
N GLU A 518 30.26 -3.93 -30.91
CA GLU A 518 30.42 -3.82 -29.45
C GLU A 518 29.13 -4.22 -28.72
N LEU A 519 27.98 -3.76 -29.21
CA LEU A 519 26.68 -4.14 -28.66
C LEU A 519 26.46 -5.66 -28.70
N ASN A 520 26.74 -6.28 -29.87
CA ASN A 520 26.61 -7.74 -30.00
C ASN A 520 27.55 -8.51 -29.04
N LYS A 521 28.74 -7.98 -28.74
CA LYS A 521 29.64 -8.61 -27.75
C LYS A 521 29.06 -8.53 -26.36
N VAL A 522 28.55 -7.36 -25.97
CA VAL A 522 27.93 -7.16 -24.66
C VAL A 522 26.68 -8.04 -24.51
N GLU A 523 25.84 -8.14 -25.53
CA GLU A 523 24.66 -9.02 -25.53
C GLU A 523 25.06 -10.50 -25.38
N CYS A 524 26.11 -10.97 -26.08
CA CYS A 524 26.63 -12.32 -25.89
C CYS A 524 27.16 -12.57 -24.46
N GLU A 525 27.79 -11.58 -23.83
CA GLU A 525 28.26 -11.71 -22.45
C GLU A 525 27.08 -11.78 -21.48
N ILE A 526 26.03 -10.98 -21.68
CA ILE A 526 24.81 -11.05 -20.92
C ILE A 526 24.15 -12.43 -21.03
N GLU A 527 24.00 -12.96 -22.27
CA GLU A 527 23.47 -14.30 -22.48
C GLU A 527 24.28 -15.39 -21.78
N ASN A 528 25.60 -15.31 -21.80
CA ASN A 528 26.47 -16.26 -21.13
C ASN A 528 26.25 -16.25 -19.61
N ILE A 529 26.08 -15.08 -19.00
CA ILE A 529 25.76 -14.96 -17.57
C ILE A 529 24.38 -15.54 -17.29
N GLU A 530 23.37 -15.23 -18.11
CA GLU A 530 22.01 -15.78 -17.94
C GLU A 530 21.97 -17.31 -18.09
N ILE A 531 22.70 -17.88 -19.06
CA ILE A 531 22.85 -19.33 -19.21
C ILE A 531 23.53 -19.92 -17.96
N SER A 532 24.52 -19.23 -17.39
CA SER A 532 25.18 -19.67 -16.16
C SER A 532 24.17 -19.69 -14.96
N PHE A 533 23.29 -18.70 -14.87
CA PHE A 533 22.23 -18.69 -13.88
C PHE A 533 21.23 -19.83 -14.11
N GLN A 534 20.74 -20.04 -15.32
CA GLN A 534 19.82 -21.14 -15.63
C GLN A 534 20.43 -22.53 -15.33
N LYS A 535 21.70 -22.73 -15.61
CA LYS A 535 22.42 -23.97 -15.26
C LYS A 535 22.47 -24.17 -13.75
N THR A 536 22.79 -23.13 -13.00
CA THR A 536 22.84 -23.18 -11.54
C THR A 536 21.48 -23.51 -10.95
N GLN A 537 20.40 -22.93 -11.49
CA GLN A 537 19.01 -23.18 -11.08
C GLN A 537 18.58 -24.64 -11.25
N ARG A 538 19.07 -25.33 -12.29
CA ARG A 538 18.76 -26.75 -12.52
C ARG A 538 19.41 -27.68 -11.50
N TYR A 539 20.57 -27.32 -10.99
CA TYR A 539 21.36 -28.18 -10.08
C TYR A 539 21.15 -27.82 -8.61
N ARG A 540 20.75 -26.58 -8.33
CA ARG A 540 20.65 -26.04 -6.97
C ARG A 540 19.65 -24.88 -6.94
N LYS A 541 18.92 -24.73 -5.81
CA LYS A 541 18.07 -23.57 -5.59
C LYS A 541 18.95 -22.34 -5.36
N PHE A 542 18.70 -21.25 -6.06
CA PHE A 542 19.37 -19.98 -5.84
C PHE A 542 19.19 -19.48 -4.41
N ILE A 543 20.16 -18.74 -3.94
CA ILE A 543 20.09 -18.04 -2.66
C ILE A 543 19.21 -16.80 -2.81
N PHE A 544 19.25 -16.13 -3.97
CA PHE A 544 18.34 -15.03 -4.33
C PHE A 544 17.94 -15.13 -5.81
N LYS A 545 16.83 -14.44 -6.17
CA LYS A 545 16.33 -14.38 -7.55
C LYS A 545 17.02 -13.28 -8.34
N TYR A 546 17.31 -13.52 -9.63
CA TYR A 546 17.95 -12.59 -10.53
C TYR A 546 16.99 -11.93 -11.55
N GLN A 547 15.72 -12.36 -11.56
CA GLN A 547 14.68 -11.86 -12.44
C GLN A 547 13.34 -11.76 -11.72
N VAL A 548 12.53 -10.77 -12.13
CA VAL A 548 11.15 -10.62 -11.67
C VAL A 548 10.26 -11.63 -12.39
N GLU A 549 9.58 -12.47 -11.64
CA GLU A 549 8.64 -13.49 -12.11
C GLU A 549 7.20 -13.11 -11.77
N PRO A 550 6.19 -13.74 -12.37
CA PRO A 550 4.78 -13.50 -12.03
C PRO A 550 4.45 -13.67 -10.53
N ASP A 551 5.15 -14.58 -9.85
CA ASP A 551 4.95 -14.84 -8.42
C ASP A 551 5.40 -13.64 -7.56
N ASP A 552 6.47 -12.94 -7.95
CA ASP A 552 6.96 -11.74 -7.25
C ASP A 552 5.95 -10.60 -7.36
N ILE A 553 5.36 -10.41 -8.54
CA ILE A 553 4.26 -9.45 -8.73
C ILE A 553 3.06 -9.81 -7.85
N ALA A 554 2.72 -11.08 -7.76
CA ALA A 554 1.63 -11.55 -6.92
C ALA A 554 1.92 -11.31 -5.42
N ASP A 555 3.18 -11.49 -4.98
CA ASP A 555 3.61 -11.20 -3.60
C ASP A 555 3.52 -9.71 -3.26
N VAL A 556 3.92 -8.83 -4.19
CA VAL A 556 3.79 -7.37 -4.02
C VAL A 556 2.34 -6.96 -3.88
N ILE A 557 1.47 -7.43 -4.78
CA ILE A 557 0.03 -7.12 -4.70
C ILE A 557 -0.56 -7.67 -3.40
N SER A 558 -0.13 -8.86 -2.97
CA SER A 558 -0.56 -9.47 -1.71
C SER A 558 -0.22 -8.57 -0.51
N LYS A 559 0.97 -7.96 -0.50
CA LYS A 559 1.37 -7.01 0.54
C LYS A 559 0.55 -5.71 0.51
N ILE A 560 0.29 -5.18 -0.69
CA ILE A 560 -0.46 -3.92 -0.88
C ILE A 560 -1.94 -4.11 -0.53
N THR A 561 -2.54 -5.22 -0.97
CA THR A 561 -4.00 -5.44 -0.85
C THR A 561 -4.38 -6.28 0.37
N GLY A 562 -3.43 -6.91 1.05
CA GLY A 562 -3.68 -7.89 2.11
C GLY A 562 -4.20 -9.25 1.61
N ILE A 563 -4.27 -9.47 0.28
CA ILE A 563 -4.81 -10.70 -0.30
C ILE A 563 -3.67 -11.67 -0.59
N PRO A 564 -3.68 -12.92 -0.11
CA PRO A 564 -2.61 -13.89 -0.37
C PRO A 564 -2.63 -14.41 -1.82
N ILE A 565 -2.32 -13.52 -2.79
CA ILE A 565 -2.44 -13.76 -4.23
C ILE A 565 -1.43 -14.81 -4.73
N ALA A 566 -0.23 -14.86 -4.14
CA ALA A 566 0.79 -15.86 -4.50
C ALA A 566 0.30 -17.30 -4.29
N LYS A 567 -0.51 -17.52 -3.25
CA LYS A 567 -1.21 -18.81 -3.02
C LYS A 567 -2.40 -19.01 -3.97
N VAL A 568 -2.96 -17.91 -4.49
CA VAL A 568 -4.15 -17.91 -5.34
C VAL A 568 -3.80 -18.29 -6.78
N VAL A 569 -2.70 -17.81 -7.34
CA VAL A 569 -2.34 -18.05 -8.75
C VAL A 569 -1.99 -19.53 -9.02
N SER A 570 -1.25 -20.18 -8.11
CA SER A 570 -0.82 -21.57 -8.30
C SER A 570 -1.83 -22.61 -7.81
N ASN A 571 -2.66 -22.29 -6.80
CA ASN A 571 -3.57 -23.21 -6.12
C ASN A 571 -5.05 -22.85 -6.22
N GLU A 572 -5.43 -21.73 -6.84
CA GLU A 572 -6.84 -21.28 -6.88
C GLU A 572 -7.76 -22.35 -7.48
N ARG A 573 -7.32 -23.01 -8.56
CA ARG A 573 -8.11 -24.11 -9.14
C ARG A 573 -8.29 -25.29 -8.18
N LYS A 574 -7.25 -25.67 -7.47
CA LYS A 574 -7.31 -26.77 -6.50
C LYS A 574 -8.16 -26.40 -5.29
N LYS A 575 -8.01 -25.19 -4.77
CA LYS A 575 -8.82 -24.68 -3.65
C LYS A 575 -10.29 -24.59 -4.03
N LEU A 576 -10.64 -24.08 -5.21
CA LEU A 576 -12.02 -24.00 -5.69
C LEU A 576 -12.64 -25.39 -5.92
N VAL A 577 -11.85 -26.38 -6.33
CA VAL A 577 -12.30 -27.77 -6.44
C VAL A 577 -12.55 -28.36 -5.05
N ASN A 578 -11.70 -28.09 -4.07
CA ASN A 578 -11.76 -28.64 -2.71
C ASN A 578 -12.62 -27.79 -1.75
N LEU A 579 -13.10 -26.62 -2.18
CA LEU A 579 -13.84 -25.66 -1.35
C LEU A 579 -14.99 -26.30 -0.57
N GLU A 580 -15.71 -27.22 -1.20
CA GLU A 580 -16.82 -27.94 -0.60
C GLU A 580 -16.37 -28.89 0.53
N LEU A 581 -15.23 -29.55 0.38
CA LEU A 581 -14.65 -30.41 1.38
C LEU A 581 -14.16 -29.60 2.60
N GLU A 582 -13.40 -28.54 2.35
CA GLU A 582 -12.88 -27.66 3.41
C GLU A 582 -13.98 -27.03 4.25
N ILE A 583 -15.06 -26.54 3.61
CA ILE A 583 -16.21 -25.98 4.33
C ILE A 583 -16.96 -27.09 5.10
N SER A 584 -17.10 -28.29 4.52
CA SER A 584 -17.84 -29.38 5.15
C SER A 584 -17.16 -29.92 6.42
N GLU A 585 -15.85 -29.75 6.59
CA GLU A 585 -15.11 -30.05 7.81
C GLU A 585 -15.50 -29.12 8.98
N LYS A 586 -15.74 -27.84 8.69
CA LYS A 586 -16.10 -26.82 9.70
C LYS A 586 -17.61 -26.73 9.92
N VAL A 587 -18.42 -26.84 8.86
CA VAL A 587 -19.88 -26.66 8.91
C VAL A 587 -20.61 -27.99 8.82
N ILE A 588 -21.06 -28.49 9.95
CA ILE A 588 -21.69 -29.80 10.05
C ILE A 588 -23.18 -29.76 9.70
N GLY A 589 -23.63 -30.72 8.86
CA GLY A 589 -25.05 -30.99 8.64
C GLY A 589 -25.74 -30.14 7.59
N GLN A 590 -25.03 -29.30 6.87
CA GLN A 590 -25.60 -28.38 5.88
C GLN A 590 -25.10 -28.66 4.45
N GLY A 591 -24.91 -29.92 4.05
CA GLY A 591 -24.28 -30.30 2.78
C GLY A 591 -24.89 -29.63 1.54
N LYS A 592 -26.25 -29.53 1.44
CA LYS A 592 -26.91 -28.84 0.34
C LYS A 592 -26.64 -27.35 0.28
N ALA A 593 -26.51 -26.71 1.44
CA ALA A 593 -26.18 -25.29 1.54
C ALA A 593 -24.73 -25.05 1.07
N ILE A 594 -23.81 -25.90 1.48
CA ILE A 594 -22.40 -25.86 1.10
C ILE A 594 -22.26 -26.06 -0.41
N GLU A 595 -22.94 -27.07 -0.98
CA GLU A 595 -22.93 -27.36 -2.41
C GLU A 595 -23.44 -26.17 -3.25
N ALA A 596 -24.58 -25.57 -2.85
CA ALA A 596 -25.17 -24.43 -3.55
C ALA A 596 -24.22 -23.23 -3.56
N VAL A 597 -23.65 -22.87 -2.40
CA VAL A 597 -22.73 -21.75 -2.27
C VAL A 597 -21.41 -22.00 -3.05
N SER A 598 -20.83 -23.17 -2.88
CA SER A 598 -19.58 -23.54 -3.57
C SER A 598 -19.74 -23.57 -5.09
N SER A 599 -20.89 -24.06 -5.59
CA SER A 599 -21.19 -24.10 -7.02
C SER A 599 -21.39 -22.70 -7.61
N ALA A 600 -22.06 -21.80 -6.90
CA ALA A 600 -22.26 -20.41 -7.33
C ALA A 600 -20.90 -19.65 -7.41
N ILE A 601 -20.04 -19.82 -6.41
CA ILE A 601 -18.71 -19.22 -6.38
C ILE A 601 -17.82 -19.77 -7.49
N ARG A 602 -17.82 -21.08 -7.71
CA ARG A 602 -17.10 -21.71 -8.83
C ARG A 602 -17.53 -21.12 -10.18
N ARG A 603 -18.84 -20.98 -10.44
CA ARG A 603 -19.37 -20.34 -11.67
C ARG A 603 -18.85 -18.91 -11.84
N ALA A 604 -18.87 -18.12 -10.78
CA ALA A 604 -18.41 -16.74 -10.81
C ALA A 604 -16.89 -16.64 -11.10
N ARG A 605 -16.10 -17.48 -10.46
CA ARG A 605 -14.62 -17.47 -10.61
C ARG A 605 -14.15 -17.98 -11.98
N VAL A 606 -14.89 -18.87 -12.63
CA VAL A 606 -14.60 -19.33 -14.01
C VAL A 606 -15.04 -18.31 -15.08
N GLY A 607 -15.66 -17.19 -14.67
CA GLY A 607 -16.10 -16.14 -15.60
C GLY A 607 -17.46 -16.39 -16.25
N MET A 608 -18.26 -17.34 -15.75
CA MET A 608 -19.61 -17.62 -16.27
C MET A 608 -20.68 -16.68 -15.68
N LYS A 609 -20.28 -15.62 -14.98
CA LYS A 609 -21.17 -14.61 -14.39
C LYS A 609 -20.84 -13.23 -14.96
N ASN A 610 -21.79 -12.30 -14.92
CA ASN A 610 -21.56 -10.92 -15.31
C ASN A 610 -20.44 -10.30 -14.45
N PRO A 611 -19.33 -9.82 -15.04
CA PRO A 611 -18.19 -9.29 -14.30
C PRO A 611 -18.49 -8.00 -13.54
N LYS A 612 -19.62 -7.36 -13.80
CA LYS A 612 -20.05 -6.15 -13.09
C LYS A 612 -20.74 -6.44 -11.76
N ARG A 613 -21.09 -7.68 -11.43
CA ARG A 613 -21.80 -8.08 -10.21
C ARG A 613 -20.83 -8.62 -9.16
N PRO A 614 -21.20 -8.62 -7.86
CA PRO A 614 -20.44 -9.29 -6.80
C PRO A 614 -20.18 -10.77 -7.15
N ILE A 615 -19.13 -11.38 -6.58
CA ILE A 615 -18.79 -12.81 -6.78
C ILE A 615 -19.99 -13.70 -6.48
N GLY A 616 -20.71 -13.43 -5.37
CA GLY A 616 -21.91 -14.15 -5.00
C GLY A 616 -22.83 -13.33 -4.13
N SER A 617 -24.13 -13.53 -4.26
CA SER A 617 -25.15 -12.96 -3.40
C SER A 617 -26.07 -14.07 -2.90
N PHE A 618 -26.14 -14.25 -1.57
CA PHE A 618 -26.82 -15.37 -0.95
C PHE A 618 -27.81 -14.91 0.11
N LEU A 619 -28.99 -15.54 0.16
CA LEU A 619 -29.91 -15.38 1.27
C LEU A 619 -29.99 -16.70 2.07
N PHE A 620 -29.46 -16.71 3.26
CA PHE A 620 -29.43 -17.86 4.18
C PHE A 620 -30.67 -17.87 5.08
N MET A 621 -31.53 -18.85 4.87
CA MET A 621 -32.77 -18.99 5.62
C MET A 621 -32.78 -20.21 6.52
N GLY A 622 -33.29 -20.08 7.72
CA GLY A 622 -33.45 -21.19 8.65
C GLY A 622 -33.51 -20.77 10.11
N PRO A 623 -33.70 -21.74 11.01
CA PRO A 623 -33.74 -21.49 12.46
C PRO A 623 -32.45 -20.84 12.99
N THR A 624 -32.47 -20.35 14.20
CA THR A 624 -31.29 -19.82 14.86
C THR A 624 -30.31 -20.96 15.21
N GLY A 625 -29.01 -20.69 15.24
CA GLY A 625 -28.00 -21.66 15.70
C GLY A 625 -27.76 -22.87 14.79
N VAL A 626 -28.18 -22.84 13.51
CA VAL A 626 -27.97 -23.93 12.55
C VAL A 626 -26.68 -23.81 11.72
N GLY A 627 -25.85 -22.79 11.97
CA GLY A 627 -24.56 -22.60 11.31
C GLY A 627 -24.54 -21.59 10.17
N LYS A 628 -25.52 -20.68 10.03
CA LYS A 628 -25.55 -19.63 8.99
C LYS A 628 -24.31 -18.72 9.04
N THR A 629 -24.01 -18.16 10.19
CA THR A 629 -22.85 -17.31 10.43
C THR A 629 -21.53 -18.09 10.31
N GLU A 630 -21.53 -19.36 10.73
CA GLU A 630 -20.35 -20.23 10.64
C GLU A 630 -19.99 -20.56 9.19
N LEU A 631 -20.98 -20.75 8.30
CA LEU A 631 -20.74 -20.90 6.88
C LEU A 631 -20.12 -19.63 6.27
N ALA A 632 -20.58 -18.45 6.69
CA ALA A 632 -19.99 -17.18 6.23
C ALA A 632 -18.54 -17.02 6.68
N LYS A 633 -18.20 -17.36 7.94
CA LYS A 633 -16.83 -17.36 8.46
C LYS A 633 -15.94 -18.37 7.72
N SER A 634 -16.42 -19.61 7.60
CA SER A 634 -15.67 -20.65 6.89
C SER A 634 -15.42 -20.28 5.44
N LEU A 635 -16.39 -19.61 4.79
CA LEU A 635 -16.24 -19.12 3.43
C LEU A 635 -15.20 -18.03 3.33
N ALA A 636 -15.16 -17.05 4.24
CA ALA A 636 -14.16 -16.01 4.29
C ALA A 636 -12.76 -16.62 4.46
N SER A 637 -12.59 -17.53 5.42
CA SER A 637 -11.34 -18.25 5.65
C SER A 637 -10.87 -19.07 4.44
N SER A 638 -11.78 -19.76 3.71
CA SER A 638 -11.40 -20.59 2.55
C SER A 638 -11.15 -19.78 1.29
N LEU A 639 -11.85 -18.65 1.09
CA LEU A 639 -11.69 -17.82 -0.13
C LEU A 639 -10.55 -16.82 -0.02
N PHE A 640 -10.36 -16.23 1.16
CA PHE A 640 -9.44 -15.13 1.39
C PHE A 640 -8.32 -15.44 2.38
N ASP A 641 -8.25 -16.69 2.87
CA ASP A 641 -7.27 -17.19 3.84
C ASP A 641 -7.27 -16.46 5.21
N GLU A 642 -8.24 -15.57 5.46
CA GLU A 642 -8.38 -14.76 6.68
C GLU A 642 -9.81 -14.81 7.20
N GLU A 643 -10.00 -15.10 8.48
CA GLU A 643 -11.33 -14.99 9.11
C GLU A 643 -11.77 -13.52 9.26
N GLU A 644 -10.82 -12.61 9.36
CA GLU A 644 -11.04 -11.16 9.45
C GLU A 644 -11.53 -10.53 8.13
N ALA A 645 -11.47 -11.25 7.00
CA ALA A 645 -12.10 -10.85 5.76
C ALA A 645 -13.64 -10.90 5.80
N LEU A 646 -14.24 -11.22 6.98
CA LEU A 646 -15.67 -11.17 7.21
C LEU A 646 -16.09 -9.82 7.81
N LEU A 647 -16.76 -9.00 7.01
CA LEU A 647 -17.46 -7.79 7.47
C LEU A 647 -18.86 -8.16 7.94
N ARG A 648 -19.13 -8.06 9.25
CA ARG A 648 -20.45 -8.34 9.81
C ARG A 648 -21.18 -7.06 10.16
N LEU A 649 -22.41 -6.91 9.64
CA LEU A 649 -23.33 -5.81 9.93
C LEU A 649 -24.64 -6.40 10.47
N ASP A 650 -25.05 -6.00 11.66
CA ASP A 650 -26.34 -6.39 12.25
C ASP A 650 -27.43 -5.43 11.77
N MET A 651 -28.36 -5.94 10.99
CA MET A 651 -29.42 -5.13 10.40
C MET A 651 -30.45 -4.62 11.42
N SER A 652 -30.43 -5.10 12.64
CA SER A 652 -31.24 -4.54 13.74
C SER A 652 -30.79 -3.13 14.15
N GLU A 653 -29.55 -2.72 13.83
CA GLU A 653 -29.06 -1.36 14.03
C GLU A 653 -29.52 -0.38 12.94
N TYR A 654 -30.08 -0.91 11.85
CA TYR A 654 -30.49 -0.16 10.65
C TYR A 654 -32.01 -0.19 10.41
N MET A 655 -32.78 -0.21 11.49
CA MET A 655 -34.27 -0.21 11.46
C MET A 655 -34.85 1.15 11.12
N GLU A 656 -34.13 2.21 11.41
CA GLU A 656 -34.57 3.60 11.17
C GLU A 656 -34.00 4.15 9.85
N LYS A 657 -34.75 5.08 9.22
CA LYS A 657 -34.33 5.74 7.99
C LYS A 657 -32.98 6.44 8.13
N ASN A 658 -32.76 7.13 9.25
CA ASN A 658 -31.52 7.87 9.50
C ASN A 658 -30.30 6.94 9.66
N ALA A 659 -30.50 5.68 10.05
CA ALA A 659 -29.42 4.71 10.18
C ALA A 659 -28.85 4.29 8.82
N VAL A 660 -29.59 4.43 7.71
CA VAL A 660 -29.09 4.15 6.36
C VAL A 660 -27.92 5.07 5.99
N ALA A 661 -27.92 6.31 6.48
CA ALA A 661 -26.80 7.24 6.31
C ALA A 661 -25.50 6.72 6.94
N ARG A 662 -25.53 5.86 7.95
CA ARG A 662 -24.33 5.23 8.50
C ARG A 662 -23.69 4.22 7.53
N LEU A 663 -24.48 3.60 6.64
CA LEU A 663 -23.95 2.68 5.63
C LEU A 663 -23.21 3.40 4.52
N LEU A 664 -23.74 4.57 4.10
CA LEU A 664 -23.24 5.36 2.94
C LEU A 664 -22.34 6.52 3.34
N GLY A 665 -22.43 6.97 4.59
CA GLY A 665 -21.86 8.21 5.11
C GLY A 665 -22.89 9.31 5.28
N ALA A 666 -22.62 10.27 6.16
CA ALA A 666 -23.49 11.42 6.41
C ALA A 666 -23.50 12.37 5.20
N PRO A 667 -24.63 13.01 4.86
CA PRO A 667 -24.67 14.01 3.80
C PRO A 667 -23.83 15.25 4.15
N PRO A 668 -23.43 16.06 3.16
CA PRO A 668 -22.65 17.27 3.37
C PRO A 668 -23.34 18.21 4.39
N GLY A 669 -22.57 18.69 5.37
CA GLY A 669 -23.03 19.59 6.42
C GLY A 669 -23.57 18.90 7.69
N TYR A 670 -23.57 17.57 7.76
CA TYR A 670 -23.92 16.82 8.97
C TYR A 670 -22.67 16.31 9.68
N VAL A 671 -22.75 16.13 11.00
CA VAL A 671 -21.68 15.55 11.82
C VAL A 671 -21.36 14.13 11.33
N GLY A 672 -20.07 13.81 11.15
CA GLY A 672 -19.61 12.52 10.61
C GLY A 672 -19.51 12.43 9.09
N TYR A 673 -19.61 13.55 8.35
CA TYR A 673 -19.42 13.58 6.90
C TYR A 673 -18.01 13.11 6.48
N GLU A 674 -16.98 13.46 7.25
CA GLU A 674 -15.58 13.08 6.98
C GLU A 674 -15.27 11.62 7.28
N GLU A 675 -16.03 10.98 8.17
CA GLU A 675 -15.80 9.58 8.58
C GLU A 675 -16.18 8.55 7.52
N GLY A 676 -16.98 8.94 6.50
CA GLY A 676 -17.48 8.03 5.47
C GLY A 676 -18.53 7.04 5.98
N GLY A 677 -19.00 6.12 5.13
CA GLY A 677 -19.99 5.12 5.50
C GLY A 677 -19.37 3.82 5.99
N GLN A 678 -19.95 3.19 7.01
CA GLN A 678 -19.44 1.94 7.58
C GLN A 678 -19.28 0.83 6.54
N LEU A 679 -20.24 0.67 5.63
CA LEU A 679 -20.17 -0.33 4.57
C LEU A 679 -19.19 0.08 3.47
N THR A 680 -19.24 1.34 3.02
CA THR A 680 -18.42 1.83 1.92
C THR A 680 -16.95 1.91 2.30
N GLU A 681 -16.61 2.44 3.48
CA GLU A 681 -15.23 2.50 3.96
C GLU A 681 -14.64 1.12 4.24
N ALA A 682 -15.41 0.20 4.85
CA ALA A 682 -14.93 -1.15 5.12
C ALA A 682 -14.59 -1.89 3.81
N VAL A 683 -15.45 -1.79 2.77
CA VAL A 683 -15.20 -2.43 1.47
C VAL A 683 -14.07 -1.71 0.72
N ARG A 684 -13.93 -0.40 0.85
CA ARG A 684 -12.81 0.34 0.26
C ARG A 684 -11.48 -0.11 0.83
N ARG A 685 -11.41 -0.33 2.16
CA ARG A 685 -10.20 -0.83 2.84
C ARG A 685 -9.91 -2.30 2.55
N LYS A 686 -10.97 -3.15 2.49
CA LYS A 686 -10.86 -4.58 2.19
C LYS A 686 -11.81 -4.94 1.03
N PRO A 687 -11.41 -4.72 -0.24
CA PRO A 687 -12.26 -5.00 -1.40
C PRO A 687 -12.58 -6.48 -1.57
N TYR A 688 -11.76 -7.36 -1.02
CA TYR A 688 -11.93 -8.81 -1.04
C TYR A 688 -12.44 -9.27 0.32
N SER A 689 -13.75 -9.26 0.49
CA SER A 689 -14.40 -9.58 1.76
C SER A 689 -15.70 -10.32 1.57
N VAL A 690 -16.10 -11.02 2.64
CA VAL A 690 -17.45 -11.56 2.77
C VAL A 690 -18.25 -10.58 3.62
N ILE A 691 -19.29 -10.02 3.05
CA ILE A 691 -20.20 -9.10 3.74
C ILE A 691 -21.38 -9.92 4.28
N LEU A 692 -21.49 -10.00 5.58
CA LEU A 692 -22.58 -10.67 6.27
C LEU A 692 -23.57 -9.63 6.82
N LEU A 693 -24.74 -9.56 6.22
CA LEU A 693 -25.86 -8.76 6.69
C LEU A 693 -26.77 -9.67 7.55
N ASP A 694 -26.65 -9.56 8.87
CA ASP A 694 -27.36 -10.44 9.81
C ASP A 694 -28.77 -9.90 10.06
N GLU A 695 -29.79 -10.77 10.10
CA GLU A 695 -31.20 -10.45 10.33
C GLU A 695 -31.76 -9.39 9.34
N ILE A 696 -31.55 -9.59 8.04
CA ILE A 696 -31.88 -8.65 6.97
C ILE A 696 -33.36 -8.20 6.98
N GLU A 697 -34.28 -9.04 7.48
CA GLU A 697 -35.69 -8.72 7.62
C GLU A 697 -36.01 -7.57 8.57
N LYS A 698 -35.07 -7.18 9.43
CA LYS A 698 -35.23 -6.06 10.36
C LYS A 698 -34.86 -4.72 9.77
N ALA A 699 -34.11 -4.71 8.65
CA ALA A 699 -33.62 -3.51 8.02
C ALA A 699 -34.76 -2.61 7.50
N HIS A 700 -34.51 -1.30 7.54
CA HIS A 700 -35.43 -0.32 6.92
C HIS A 700 -35.50 -0.55 5.40
N SER A 701 -36.62 -0.24 4.76
CA SER A 701 -36.85 -0.46 3.33
C SER A 701 -35.84 0.25 2.42
N GLU A 702 -35.23 1.34 2.83
CA GLU A 702 -34.20 2.05 2.06
C GLU A 702 -32.89 1.26 1.99
N VAL A 703 -32.55 0.42 2.95
CA VAL A 703 -31.38 -0.48 2.89
C VAL A 703 -31.48 -1.41 1.69
N PHE A 704 -32.68 -1.91 1.38
CA PHE A 704 -32.88 -2.75 0.20
C PHE A 704 -32.62 -2.00 -1.11
N ASN A 705 -32.92 -0.71 -1.17
CA ASN A 705 -32.65 0.11 -2.36
C ASN A 705 -31.15 0.29 -2.57
N VAL A 706 -30.39 0.48 -1.49
CA VAL A 706 -28.92 0.54 -1.52
C VAL A 706 -28.34 -0.80 -1.98
N LEU A 707 -28.81 -1.90 -1.41
CA LEU A 707 -28.38 -3.24 -1.79
C LEU A 707 -28.72 -3.61 -3.23
N LEU A 708 -29.86 -3.14 -3.77
CA LEU A 708 -30.19 -3.35 -5.19
C LEU A 708 -29.12 -2.76 -6.11
N GLN A 709 -28.59 -1.57 -5.83
CA GLN A 709 -27.51 -0.98 -6.61
C GLN A 709 -26.26 -1.83 -6.55
N VAL A 710 -25.90 -2.33 -5.38
CA VAL A 710 -24.74 -3.19 -5.19
C VAL A 710 -24.90 -4.52 -5.94
N LEU A 711 -26.07 -5.16 -5.86
CA LEU A 711 -26.35 -6.45 -6.48
C LEU A 711 -26.42 -6.38 -8.02
N ASP A 712 -26.81 -5.23 -8.57
CA ASP A 712 -26.93 -5.05 -10.03
C ASP A 712 -25.67 -4.55 -10.69
N GLU A 713 -25.09 -3.48 -10.13
CA GLU A 713 -23.98 -2.76 -10.75
C GLU A 713 -22.64 -3.12 -10.11
N GLY A 714 -22.63 -3.80 -8.94
CA GLY A 714 -21.43 -4.15 -8.19
C GLY A 714 -20.66 -2.92 -7.72
N ARG A 715 -21.32 -1.77 -7.58
CA ARG A 715 -20.73 -0.53 -7.12
C ARG A 715 -21.71 0.28 -6.28
N LEU A 716 -21.20 1.11 -5.41
CA LEU A 716 -21.98 1.98 -4.57
C LEU A 716 -21.29 3.33 -4.44
N THR A 717 -22.03 4.41 -4.62
CA THR A 717 -21.48 5.75 -4.44
C THR A 717 -21.73 6.21 -3.01
N ASP A 718 -20.69 6.63 -2.30
CA ASP A 718 -20.77 7.15 -0.95
C ASP A 718 -21.33 8.58 -0.92
N SER A 719 -21.53 9.12 0.28
CA SER A 719 -22.00 10.50 0.47
C SER A 719 -21.00 11.57 -0.01
N GLN A 720 -19.74 11.22 -0.19
CA GLN A 720 -18.68 12.09 -0.68
C GLN A 720 -18.55 12.06 -2.22
N GLY A 721 -19.41 11.27 -2.90
CA GLY A 721 -19.39 11.13 -4.35
C GLY A 721 -18.36 10.11 -4.86
N ARG A 722 -17.68 9.36 -3.97
CA ARG A 722 -16.71 8.33 -4.35
C ARG A 722 -17.45 7.04 -4.67
N THR A 723 -17.04 6.37 -5.73
CA THR A 723 -17.61 5.08 -6.12
C THR A 723 -16.78 3.95 -5.54
N VAL A 724 -17.39 3.11 -4.72
CA VAL A 724 -16.78 1.92 -4.11
C VAL A 724 -17.17 0.67 -4.91
N ASP A 725 -16.20 -0.18 -5.20
CA ASP A 725 -16.37 -1.39 -6.02
C ASP A 725 -16.63 -2.61 -5.15
N PHE A 726 -17.74 -3.30 -5.41
CA PHE A 726 -18.19 -4.52 -4.71
C PHE A 726 -18.03 -5.80 -5.56
N LYS A 727 -17.43 -5.72 -6.77
CA LYS A 727 -17.32 -6.87 -7.68
C LYS A 727 -16.55 -8.04 -7.09
N ASN A 728 -15.63 -7.76 -6.19
CA ASN A 728 -14.79 -8.77 -5.55
C ASN A 728 -15.32 -9.25 -4.20
N THR A 729 -16.52 -8.81 -3.79
CA THR A 729 -17.14 -9.20 -2.52
C THR A 729 -18.10 -10.37 -2.70
N VAL A 730 -18.33 -11.09 -1.59
CA VAL A 730 -19.42 -12.07 -1.45
C VAL A 730 -20.43 -11.53 -0.46
N ILE A 731 -21.68 -11.38 -0.86
CA ILE A 731 -22.73 -10.81 -0.03
C ILE A 731 -23.60 -11.94 0.54
N ILE A 732 -23.67 -12.06 1.84
CA ILE A 732 -24.47 -13.04 2.56
C ILE A 732 -25.48 -12.31 3.43
N MET A 733 -26.74 -12.57 3.23
CA MET A 733 -27.86 -12.07 4.03
C MET A 733 -28.41 -13.22 4.85
N THR A 734 -28.62 -13.05 6.16
CA THR A 734 -29.27 -14.08 6.97
C THR A 734 -30.71 -13.67 7.33
N SER A 735 -31.58 -14.64 7.39
CA SER A 735 -32.97 -14.44 7.79
C SER A 735 -33.50 -15.60 8.62
N ASN A 736 -34.32 -15.26 9.61
CA ASN A 736 -35.02 -16.22 10.47
C ASN A 736 -36.53 -16.43 10.09
N LEU A 737 -37.00 -15.72 9.05
CA LEU A 737 -38.42 -15.69 8.65
C LEU A 737 -39.02 -17.06 8.37
N ALA A 738 -38.32 -17.91 7.63
CA ALA A 738 -38.81 -19.26 7.33
C ALA A 738 -38.49 -20.29 8.41
N GLY A 739 -37.85 -19.91 9.52
CA GLY A 739 -37.37 -20.84 10.57
C GLY A 739 -38.48 -21.68 11.17
N LYS A 740 -39.63 -21.07 11.52
CA LYS A 740 -40.77 -21.78 12.09
C LYS A 740 -41.39 -22.76 11.10
N ILE A 741 -41.52 -22.39 9.83
CA ILE A 741 -42.06 -23.24 8.75
C ILE A 741 -41.15 -24.45 8.53
N ILE A 742 -39.84 -24.26 8.50
CA ILE A 742 -38.83 -25.29 8.34
C ILE A 742 -38.83 -26.28 9.50
N LEU A 743 -38.97 -25.77 10.74
CA LEU A 743 -39.09 -26.58 11.96
C LEU A 743 -40.38 -27.43 11.98
N GLN A 744 -41.51 -26.88 11.60
CA GLN A 744 -42.76 -27.60 11.48
C GLN A 744 -42.71 -28.71 10.44
N ASP A 745 -42.09 -28.44 9.29
CA ASP A 745 -41.89 -29.42 8.25
C ASP A 745 -40.99 -30.57 8.71
N SER A 746 -39.93 -30.30 9.47
CA SER A 746 -39.01 -31.31 9.98
C SER A 746 -39.66 -32.23 11.04
N LYS A 747 -40.56 -31.72 11.89
CA LYS A 747 -41.33 -32.49 12.86
C LYS A 747 -42.35 -33.44 12.18
N ASN A 748 -42.90 -33.03 11.06
CA ASN A 748 -43.85 -33.83 10.27
C ASN A 748 -43.22 -34.93 9.40
N ILE A 749 -41.88 -34.91 9.18
CA ILE A 749 -41.15 -35.97 8.43
C ILE A 749 -41.21 -37.32 9.12
N SER A 750 -41.33 -37.32 10.48
CA SER A 750 -41.42 -38.53 11.30
C SER A 750 -42.76 -39.25 11.19
N SER A 751 -43.82 -38.65 10.70
CA SER A 751 -45.19 -39.17 10.78
C SER A 751 -45.81 -39.67 9.46
N ASN A 752 -45.35 -39.31 8.26
CA ASN A 752 -45.97 -39.78 6.99
C ASN A 752 -45.01 -39.89 5.83
N LYS A 753 -44.88 -41.07 5.19
CA LYS A 753 -44.02 -41.36 4.03
C LYS A 753 -44.67 -41.09 2.69
N GLU A 754 -45.90 -40.60 2.62
CA GLU A 754 -46.65 -40.43 1.38
C GLU A 754 -46.50 -38.99 0.80
N ASN A 755 -46.12 -38.87 -0.47
CA ASN A 755 -46.03 -37.63 -1.29
C ASN A 755 -44.87 -36.63 -0.90
N LEU A 756 -43.66 -37.09 -0.94
CA LEU A 756 -42.46 -36.25 -0.74
C LEU A 756 -42.37 -35.08 -1.72
N GLU A 757 -42.76 -35.22 -2.98
CA GLU A 757 -42.68 -34.15 -3.98
C GLU A 757 -43.71 -33.05 -3.77
N LEU A 758 -44.93 -33.41 -3.49
CA LEU A 758 -46.04 -32.46 -3.23
C LEU A 758 -45.74 -31.62 -1.98
N ARG A 759 -45.16 -32.27 -0.99
CA ARG A 759 -44.76 -31.62 0.29
C ARG A 759 -43.61 -30.64 0.10
N LYS A 760 -42.59 -31.01 -0.71
CA LYS A 760 -41.52 -30.09 -1.06
C LYS A 760 -42.04 -28.86 -1.79
N LYS A 761 -43.01 -29.05 -2.69
CA LYS A 761 -43.66 -27.98 -3.44
C LYS A 761 -44.47 -27.07 -2.52
N ASN A 762 -45.29 -27.62 -1.60
CA ASN A 762 -46.05 -26.83 -0.61
C ASN A 762 -45.15 -26.06 0.35
N LEU A 763 -44.06 -26.67 0.77
CA LEU A 763 -43.03 -26.00 1.58
C LEU A 763 -42.41 -24.83 0.87
N GLN A 764 -42.00 -25.02 -0.37
CA GLN A 764 -41.40 -23.97 -1.22
C GLN A 764 -42.40 -22.83 -1.45
N GLU A 765 -43.65 -23.12 -1.68
CA GLU A 765 -44.72 -22.11 -1.84
C GLU A 765 -44.91 -21.30 -0.54
N SER A 766 -44.91 -21.99 0.61
CA SER A 766 -45.04 -21.35 1.92
C SER A 766 -43.84 -20.43 2.27
N ILE A 767 -42.64 -20.88 1.93
CA ILE A 767 -41.41 -20.08 2.05
C ILE A 767 -41.48 -18.87 1.13
N ASN A 768 -41.83 -19.05 -0.14
CA ASN A 768 -41.95 -17.96 -1.11
C ASN A 768 -43.00 -16.92 -0.68
N LYS A 769 -44.13 -17.34 -0.15
CA LYS A 769 -45.16 -16.44 0.43
C LYS A 769 -44.62 -15.62 1.60
N SER A 770 -43.85 -16.25 2.49
CA SER A 770 -43.24 -15.56 3.62
C SER A 770 -42.16 -14.56 3.17
N LEU A 771 -41.38 -14.87 2.15
CA LEU A 771 -40.41 -13.95 1.58
C LEU A 771 -41.07 -12.78 0.87
N SER A 772 -42.10 -13.03 0.07
CA SER A 772 -42.82 -12.00 -0.69
C SER A 772 -43.60 -11.03 0.22
N SER A 773 -43.84 -11.38 1.47
CA SER A 773 -44.51 -10.48 2.46
C SER A 773 -43.59 -9.37 2.96
N ILE A 774 -42.24 -9.54 2.87
CA ILE A 774 -41.25 -8.60 3.41
C ILE A 774 -40.35 -8.05 2.30
N PHE A 775 -39.91 -8.92 1.41
CA PHE A 775 -38.99 -8.54 0.33
C PHE A 775 -39.74 -8.29 -0.98
N ARG A 776 -39.37 -7.21 -1.67
CA ARG A 776 -39.91 -6.92 -3.01
C ARG A 776 -39.45 -7.99 -4.01
N PRO A 777 -40.26 -8.38 -5.01
CA PRO A 777 -39.89 -9.36 -6.02
C PRO A 777 -38.58 -9.00 -6.77
N GLU A 778 -38.36 -7.71 -7.06
CA GLU A 778 -37.15 -7.21 -7.71
C GLU A 778 -35.90 -7.52 -6.89
N PHE A 779 -35.93 -7.41 -5.58
CA PHE A 779 -34.82 -7.74 -4.70
C PHE A 779 -34.51 -9.23 -4.70
N LEU A 780 -35.54 -10.07 -4.56
CA LEU A 780 -35.37 -11.53 -4.58
C LEU A 780 -34.81 -12.06 -5.91
N ASN A 781 -35.17 -11.43 -7.03
CA ASN A 781 -34.67 -11.80 -8.37
C ASN A 781 -33.21 -11.41 -8.62
N ARG A 782 -32.59 -10.58 -7.76
CA ARG A 782 -31.17 -10.18 -7.86
C ARG A 782 -30.26 -11.04 -7.02
N ILE A 783 -30.81 -11.85 -6.13
CA ILE A 783 -30.06 -12.80 -5.30
C ILE A 783 -29.73 -14.03 -6.13
N ASP A 784 -28.45 -14.43 -6.16
CA ASP A 784 -28.00 -15.59 -6.95
C ASP A 784 -28.58 -16.91 -6.44
N GLU A 785 -28.60 -17.09 -5.10
CA GLU A 785 -29.10 -18.35 -4.51
C GLU A 785 -29.79 -18.07 -3.15
N ILE A 786 -30.96 -18.68 -2.96
CA ILE A 786 -31.67 -18.70 -1.69
C ILE A 786 -31.41 -20.04 -1.01
N VAL A 787 -30.62 -20.03 0.04
CA VAL A 787 -30.05 -21.21 0.67
C VAL A 787 -30.81 -21.57 1.93
N LYS A 788 -31.38 -22.79 1.95
CA LYS A 788 -32.13 -23.30 3.08
C LYS A 788 -31.24 -24.09 4.04
N PHE A 789 -31.23 -23.70 5.31
CA PHE A 789 -30.58 -24.41 6.41
C PHE A 789 -31.57 -25.31 7.16
N ASN A 790 -31.19 -26.56 7.32
CA ASN A 790 -31.98 -27.53 8.03
C ASN A 790 -31.71 -27.51 9.54
N PRO A 791 -32.68 -27.90 10.38
CA PRO A 791 -32.44 -28.11 11.80
C PRO A 791 -31.41 -29.19 12.06
N LEU A 792 -30.63 -29.05 13.12
CA LEU A 792 -29.55 -29.98 13.47
C LEU A 792 -30.12 -31.21 14.18
N SER A 793 -29.60 -32.39 13.84
CA SER A 793 -29.88 -33.64 14.57
C SER A 793 -28.91 -33.80 15.77
N ILE A 794 -29.26 -34.67 16.69
CA ILE A 794 -28.42 -35.00 17.87
C ILE A 794 -27.03 -35.51 17.43
N ASP A 795 -26.96 -36.34 16.37
CA ASP A 795 -25.68 -36.85 15.84
C ASP A 795 -24.83 -35.74 15.26
N GLN A 796 -25.46 -34.74 14.65
CA GLN A 796 -24.76 -33.57 14.13
C GLN A 796 -24.24 -32.67 15.26
N LEU A 797 -25.03 -32.50 16.35
CA LEU A 797 -24.59 -31.80 17.56
C LEU A 797 -23.37 -32.46 18.19
N GLN A 798 -23.33 -33.81 18.26
CA GLN A 798 -22.15 -34.54 18.77
C GLN A 798 -20.88 -34.20 17.96
N LYS A 799 -20.99 -34.09 16.64
CA LYS A 799 -19.86 -33.72 15.77
C LYS A 799 -19.44 -32.27 16.03
N ILE A 800 -20.38 -31.35 16.23
CA ILE A 800 -20.05 -29.93 16.55
C ILE A 800 -19.34 -29.84 17.91
N ILE A 801 -19.80 -30.65 18.92
CA ILE A 801 -19.12 -30.72 20.23
C ILE A 801 -17.68 -31.19 20.06
N LEU A 802 -17.43 -32.18 19.18
CA LEU A 802 -16.07 -32.67 18.93
C LEU A 802 -15.16 -31.56 18.39
N LEU A 803 -15.64 -30.74 17.45
CA LEU A 803 -14.88 -29.61 16.93
C LEU A 803 -14.54 -28.59 18.04
N GLN A 804 -15.54 -28.20 18.87
CA GLN A 804 -15.29 -27.29 20.00
C GLN A 804 -14.32 -27.88 21.04
N ILE A 805 -14.39 -29.19 21.29
CA ILE A 805 -13.43 -29.88 22.15
C ILE A 805 -12.02 -29.92 21.56
N GLU A 806 -11.90 -30.04 20.25
CA GLU A 806 -10.57 -29.99 19.60
C GLU A 806 -9.92 -28.61 19.75
N ASP A 807 -10.69 -27.54 19.67
CA ASP A 807 -10.17 -26.19 19.91
C ASP A 807 -9.77 -25.99 21.38
N LEU A 808 -10.60 -26.49 22.32
CA LEU A 808 -10.23 -26.53 23.75
C LEU A 808 -8.95 -27.37 23.99
N LYS A 809 -8.78 -28.50 23.31
CA LYS A 809 -7.55 -29.30 23.40
C LYS A 809 -6.31 -28.56 22.92
N LYS A 810 -6.40 -27.77 21.83
CA LYS A 810 -5.29 -26.96 21.34
C LYS A 810 -4.85 -25.94 22.39
N LEU A 811 -5.80 -25.19 22.95
CA LEU A 811 -5.54 -24.19 24.00
C LEU A 811 -4.88 -24.81 25.25
N LEU A 812 -5.36 -25.97 25.68
CA LEU A 812 -4.78 -26.69 26.84
C LEU A 812 -3.41 -27.28 26.52
N LEU A 813 -3.18 -27.69 25.28
CA LEU A 813 -1.88 -28.22 24.84
C LEU A 813 -0.77 -27.16 24.90
N GLU A 814 -1.09 -25.89 24.60
CA GLU A 814 -0.19 -24.76 24.77
C GLU A 814 0.25 -24.57 26.22
N GLN A 815 -0.62 -24.92 27.17
CA GLN A 815 -0.31 -24.96 28.60
C GLN A 815 0.33 -26.29 29.06
N GLY A 816 0.64 -27.20 28.11
CA GLY A 816 1.24 -28.51 28.39
C GLY A 816 0.27 -29.54 28.95
N ILE A 817 -1.06 -29.32 28.86
CA ILE A 817 -2.09 -30.21 29.41
C ILE A 817 -2.78 -30.99 28.28
N LYS A 818 -2.84 -32.32 28.37
CA LYS A 818 -3.57 -33.16 27.41
C LYS A 818 -4.89 -33.62 28.04
N ILE A 819 -6.02 -33.37 27.37
CA ILE A 819 -7.35 -33.75 27.81
C ILE A 819 -7.94 -34.89 26.94
N PHE A 820 -8.51 -35.92 27.58
CA PHE A 820 -9.19 -37.02 26.92
C PHE A 820 -10.63 -37.08 27.41
N ILE A 821 -11.60 -36.92 26.50
CA ILE A 821 -13.03 -36.88 26.81
C ILE A 821 -13.70 -38.16 26.28
N GLU A 822 -14.44 -38.87 27.15
CA GLU A 822 -15.14 -40.09 26.77
C GLU A 822 -16.36 -39.80 25.89
N LYS A 823 -16.63 -40.63 24.87
CA LYS A 823 -17.78 -40.49 23.96
C LYS A 823 -19.13 -40.33 24.67
N LYS A 824 -19.30 -40.99 25.84
CA LYS A 824 -20.52 -40.89 26.66
C LYS A 824 -20.75 -39.50 27.22
N VAL A 825 -19.68 -38.75 27.53
CA VAL A 825 -19.78 -37.35 27.97
C VAL A 825 -20.29 -36.49 26.85
N ILE A 826 -19.77 -36.70 25.63
CA ILE A 826 -20.20 -35.97 24.44
C ILE A 826 -21.67 -36.21 24.13
N GLN A 827 -22.12 -37.49 24.22
CA GLN A 827 -23.54 -37.85 24.06
C GLN A 827 -24.44 -37.19 25.11
N LYS A 828 -23.98 -37.16 26.35
CA LYS A 828 -24.72 -36.49 27.41
C LYS A 828 -24.87 -34.99 27.13
N ILE A 829 -23.81 -34.30 26.87
CA ILE A 829 -23.84 -32.85 26.56
C ILE A 829 -24.73 -32.58 25.34
N ALA A 830 -24.66 -33.41 24.29
CA ALA A 830 -25.50 -33.28 23.11
C ALA A 830 -27.01 -33.42 23.44
N ASN A 831 -27.36 -34.38 24.31
CA ASN A 831 -28.76 -34.56 24.75
C ASN A 831 -29.24 -33.41 25.63
N ASP A 832 -28.41 -32.96 26.57
CA ASP A 832 -28.75 -31.89 27.52
C ASP A 832 -28.89 -30.53 26.79
N SER A 833 -28.19 -30.34 25.65
CA SER A 833 -28.23 -29.09 24.85
C SER A 833 -29.16 -29.16 23.64
N TYR A 834 -29.88 -30.31 23.43
CA TYR A 834 -30.71 -30.47 22.24
C TYR A 834 -32.02 -29.68 22.36
N GLU A 835 -32.06 -28.53 21.75
CA GLU A 835 -33.25 -27.69 21.56
C GLU A 835 -33.44 -27.40 20.09
N PRO A 836 -34.45 -28.00 19.39
CA PRO A 836 -34.61 -27.84 17.94
C PRO A 836 -34.81 -26.39 17.49
N GLU A 837 -35.29 -25.52 18.32
CA GLU A 837 -35.57 -24.11 18.01
C GLU A 837 -34.33 -23.24 18.09
N TYR A 838 -33.35 -23.59 18.95
CA TYR A 838 -32.14 -22.82 19.20
C TYR A 838 -30.89 -23.45 18.60
N GLY A 839 -31.00 -24.65 18.01
CA GLY A 839 -29.92 -25.35 17.34
C GLY A 839 -28.69 -25.60 18.20
N ALA A 840 -27.50 -25.16 17.74
CA ALA A 840 -26.24 -25.31 18.48
C ALA A 840 -25.94 -24.17 19.47
N ARG A 841 -26.78 -23.10 19.58
CA ARG A 841 -26.53 -21.98 20.51
C ARG A 841 -26.41 -22.40 21.99
N PRO A 842 -27.26 -23.31 22.56
CA PRO A 842 -27.14 -23.76 23.94
C PRO A 842 -25.86 -24.55 24.20
N LEU A 843 -25.30 -25.18 23.19
CA LEU A 843 -24.20 -26.12 23.27
C LEU A 843 -22.92 -25.50 23.87
N GLY A 844 -22.50 -24.32 23.43
CA GLY A 844 -21.33 -23.63 23.99
C GLY A 844 -21.53 -23.22 25.46
N ARG A 845 -22.79 -22.97 25.88
CA ARG A 845 -23.12 -22.68 27.27
C ARG A 845 -23.02 -23.93 28.14
N GLU A 846 -23.53 -25.05 27.63
CA GLU A 846 -23.47 -26.35 28.34
C GLU A 846 -22.05 -26.89 28.42
N LEU A 847 -21.24 -26.71 27.35
CA LEU A 847 -19.82 -27.07 27.35
C LEU A 847 -19.04 -26.29 28.42
N ARG A 848 -19.28 -25.00 28.51
CA ARG A 848 -18.68 -24.14 29.56
C ARG A 848 -19.11 -24.59 30.95
N ARG A 849 -20.40 -24.82 31.15
CA ARG A 849 -20.96 -25.22 32.46
C ARG A 849 -20.46 -26.59 32.91
N GLN A 850 -20.43 -27.57 31.99
CA GLN A 850 -20.16 -28.97 32.35
C GLN A 850 -18.66 -29.36 32.23
N ILE A 851 -17.90 -28.70 31.41
CA ILE A 851 -16.48 -29.04 31.19
C ILE A 851 -15.54 -27.88 31.57
N GLU A 852 -15.65 -26.70 30.94
CA GLU A 852 -14.64 -25.64 31.06
C GLU A 852 -14.57 -25.11 32.52
N ASN A 853 -15.69 -24.67 33.10
CA ASN A 853 -15.70 -24.12 34.45
C ASN A 853 -15.25 -25.14 35.53
N PRO A 854 -15.75 -26.41 35.57
CA PRO A 854 -15.25 -27.38 36.52
C PRO A 854 -13.78 -27.78 36.32
N LEU A 855 -13.30 -27.76 35.05
CA LEU A 855 -11.90 -28.03 34.77
C LEU A 855 -11.02 -26.86 35.25
N ALA A 856 -11.41 -25.63 34.97
CA ALA A 856 -10.69 -24.44 35.41
C ALA A 856 -10.59 -24.37 36.94
N SER A 857 -11.70 -24.62 37.69
CA SER A 857 -11.66 -24.67 39.15
C SER A 857 -10.69 -25.72 39.68
N LYS A 858 -10.69 -26.91 39.07
CA LYS A 858 -9.78 -28.00 39.51
C LYS A 858 -8.33 -27.78 39.16
N LEU A 859 -8.06 -27.05 38.08
CA LEU A 859 -6.69 -26.62 37.72
C LEU A 859 -6.18 -25.56 38.71
N LEU A 860 -7.06 -24.62 39.14
CA LEU A 860 -6.72 -23.58 40.11
C LEU A 860 -6.57 -24.14 41.54
N GLU A 861 -7.33 -25.17 41.90
CA GLU A 861 -7.25 -25.86 43.20
C GLU A 861 -6.01 -26.77 43.37
N ASP A 862 -5.05 -26.66 42.38
CA ASP A 862 -3.83 -27.47 42.35
C ASP A 862 -4.03 -29.00 42.38
N ASN A 863 -5.26 -29.48 42.13
CA ASN A 863 -5.61 -30.93 42.16
C ASN A 863 -4.87 -31.75 41.09
N PHE A 864 -4.22 -31.07 40.15
CA PHE A 864 -3.45 -31.68 39.03
C PHE A 864 -2.00 -31.27 39.02
N LYS A 865 -1.40 -30.74 40.12
CA LYS A 865 0.02 -30.40 40.22
C LYS A 865 0.88 -31.59 39.72
N ASN A 866 1.69 -31.35 38.68
CA ASN A 866 2.58 -32.35 38.05
C ASN A 866 1.94 -33.43 37.16
N LYS A 867 0.63 -33.37 36.81
CA LYS A 867 0.03 -34.35 35.89
C LYS A 867 -0.42 -33.68 34.61
N LYS A 868 0.25 -34.03 33.50
CA LYS A 868 0.02 -33.45 32.16
C LYS A 868 -1.20 -34.04 31.42
N ASN A 869 -1.83 -35.10 31.93
CA ASN A 869 -2.94 -35.78 31.26
C ASN A 869 -4.19 -35.80 32.13
N ILE A 870 -5.33 -35.39 31.59
CA ILE A 870 -6.64 -35.37 32.30
C ILE A 870 -7.63 -36.19 31.49
N SER A 871 -8.34 -37.12 32.13
CA SER A 871 -9.45 -37.89 31.56
C SER A 871 -10.79 -37.43 32.12
N VAL A 872 -11.76 -37.15 31.23
CA VAL A 872 -13.12 -36.74 31.57
C VAL A 872 -14.09 -37.87 31.30
N LYS A 873 -14.77 -38.36 32.35
CA LYS A 873 -15.66 -39.51 32.30
C LYS A 873 -16.95 -39.24 33.07
N ILE A 874 -18.01 -40.01 32.80
CA ILE A 874 -19.24 -39.97 33.59
C ILE A 874 -19.06 -40.80 34.87
N SER A 875 -19.56 -40.30 36.00
CA SER A 875 -19.52 -41.01 37.28
C SER A 875 -20.32 -42.33 37.22
N PRO A 876 -19.73 -43.48 37.63
CA PRO A 876 -20.46 -44.72 37.69
C PRO A 876 -21.57 -44.75 38.73
N SER A 877 -21.45 -43.94 39.81
CA SER A 877 -22.35 -43.92 40.96
C SER A 877 -23.48 -42.92 40.81
N LYS A 878 -23.26 -41.83 40.06
CA LYS A 878 -24.24 -40.78 39.74
C LYS A 878 -24.19 -40.50 38.23
N LYS A 879 -25.23 -40.99 37.53
CA LYS A 879 -25.30 -40.88 36.04
C LYS A 879 -25.23 -39.43 35.50
N ASP A 880 -25.36 -38.44 36.38
CA ASP A 880 -25.39 -37.02 35.98
C ASP A 880 -24.16 -36.19 36.33
N GLU A 881 -23.15 -36.81 36.93
CA GLU A 881 -21.93 -36.11 37.35
C GLU A 881 -20.74 -36.45 36.45
N ILE A 882 -20.07 -35.42 35.93
CA ILE A 882 -18.86 -35.54 35.15
C ILE A 882 -17.62 -35.50 36.05
N LEU A 883 -16.81 -36.53 35.96
CA LEU A 883 -15.61 -36.70 36.78
C LEU A 883 -14.38 -36.40 35.96
N PHE A 884 -13.48 -35.57 36.50
CA PHE A 884 -12.18 -35.29 35.99
C PHE A 884 -11.13 -36.10 36.77
N LYS A 885 -10.42 -36.98 36.12
CA LYS A 885 -9.40 -37.83 36.74
C LYS A 885 -8.06 -37.61 36.07
N PRO A 886 -6.96 -37.49 36.83
CA PRO A 886 -5.64 -37.55 36.25
C PRO A 886 -5.43 -38.93 35.57
N SER A 887 -4.93 -38.92 34.38
CA SER A 887 -4.73 -40.11 33.55
C SER A 887 -3.23 -40.48 33.49
#